data_2a6e7e49daaf9a4cf58b04a790c32349
#
_entry.id   2a6e7e49daaf9a4cf58b04a790c32349
#
_cell.length_a   1.000
_cell.length_b   1.000
_cell.length_c   1.000
_cell.angle_alpha   90.00
_cell.angle_beta   90.00
_cell.angle_gamma   90.00
#
_symmetry.space_group_name_H-M   'P 1'
#
loop_
_entity.id
_entity.type
_entity.pdbx_description
1 polymer ?
#
loop_
_entity_poly.entity_id
_entity_poly.type
_entity_poly.pdbx_seq_one_letter_code
_entity_poly.pdbx_strand_id
1 'polypeptide(L)'
;MIRIRSFTTFAFLFLHVLGAALLAQAAAVSPGVLAGRIISTATGEPVAGAAVTMAGRTTQTDLNGGFRMDGVAAGTHDLALTKEGFQPLKVTAVSVVAGDVAKLDLVLTPVGEGVLTMDVFTTTAAVVVNSGAGLLLQRQKAIAVSDSIGSDQMSRLGFNDAAQAMKAVTGASVVDGKYVYIRGLGERYSSTSLNGAEVPSADPERRAVQMDLFPAELIDAIVTSKTFTPDRPGNFSGGNVDIRTKSMPDTRTLALSLGTSYNSQTTGKPFLTYAAGEDWLGRDDGSRQIPAELNGKTIPARSVAADAEIGRLSRLFSPVMAPTTGEAPWNRKAALTYGDRFDLGSQRVGVIGALTYSHDYSSYTGGIIGRNERQGINSPQLSTTVLLDDARSAAEITAGATGKISWQPSPSHEFSLSGLFNTTSEDVARVQSGLYIAGGGLDNDQVYTTRTLKFTERSLRSAQLTGRHLFPAWRDFLVDWSASRSRNTQEEPDTRFFNNSSRVLGGQTFYEWETSGLVNPARYYRDLEEKRDDVSADFTLPVAVAGGLDLKFKTGFAVARVERTFRERQYLYRSLGRRFDGNDQTFFLPEFVGNVSATTGRFTNDSLFLQDTSAPRNNYDGAMDVDGYYAMAEVPLGKKLRVTGGVRLESTDILVASQDTTRREGILRERDTLPALSVVYEVGSKMNLRAAFGRTLARPNFRELAPYETFEFVGDFVYIGNPDLKRTLIDNYDLRWEWFTGPGQIVAMSAFLKEMKNPIEKAIFAPTGVIINQGEIQFQNPEKGRVYGAEFELRQKLGGLWQPLANFTFGLNLTVVESTVDVSAGELAVARLYEPDAKSTRPLAGQSNHLVNGDLSYSNPRTRTSASLYYNLFGKRLALVSPPGTPDIYEQPAAELDFIFSQKFGARWKAGFSAKNLLNPSEEAIQTYRGVDYARYERKRGRTYSLTLGYGF
;
A
#
# COMPACT_ATOMS: atom_id res chain seq x y z
N MET A 1 5.44 -2.60 -32.11
CA MET A 1 5.14 -1.28 -32.71
C MET A 1 3.77 -0.66 -32.36
N ILE A 2 2.82 -1.39 -31.82
CA ILE A 2 1.45 -0.88 -31.47
C ILE A 2 1.36 -0.35 -30.03
N ARG A 3 2.30 -0.68 -29.14
CA ARG A 3 2.26 -0.30 -27.70
C ARG A 3 2.74 1.14 -27.38
N ILE A 4 3.43 1.82 -28.28
CA ILE A 4 3.96 3.20 -28.07
C ILE A 4 2.90 4.29 -28.24
N ARG A 5 1.82 4.03 -29.01
CA ARG A 5 0.79 5.05 -29.31
C ARG A 5 -0.09 5.48 -28.12
N SER A 6 -0.29 4.62 -27.12
CA SER A 6 -1.20 4.97 -26.02
C SER A 6 -0.59 5.92 -24.99
N PHE A 7 0.72 5.86 -24.76
CA PHE A 7 1.40 6.74 -23.80
C PHE A 7 1.63 8.14 -24.38
N THR A 8 2.00 8.20 -25.65
CA THR A 8 2.15 9.48 -26.38
C THR A 8 0.83 10.24 -26.47
N THR A 9 -0.31 9.55 -26.61
CA THR A 9 -1.62 10.23 -26.72
C THR A 9 -2.03 10.87 -25.41
N PHE A 10 -1.77 10.22 -24.26
CA PHE A 10 -2.11 10.80 -22.96
C PHE A 10 -1.14 11.92 -22.55
N ALA A 11 0.14 11.75 -22.80
CA ALA A 11 1.15 12.78 -22.59
C ALA A 11 0.97 13.98 -23.55
N PHE A 12 0.59 13.71 -24.82
CA PHE A 12 0.31 14.78 -25.79
C PHE A 12 -0.97 15.56 -25.47
N LEU A 13 -2.03 14.91 -24.99
CA LEU A 13 -3.24 15.62 -24.56
C LEU A 13 -2.93 16.51 -23.35
N PHE A 14 -2.13 16.01 -22.41
CA PHE A 14 -1.72 16.76 -21.22
C PHE A 14 -0.80 17.94 -21.58
N LEU A 15 0.15 17.77 -22.53
CA LEU A 15 1.01 18.84 -23.02
C LEU A 15 0.24 19.88 -23.85
N HIS A 16 -0.75 19.48 -24.64
CA HIS A 16 -1.56 20.44 -25.43
C HIS A 16 -2.48 21.28 -24.55
N VAL A 17 -3.05 20.73 -23.49
CA VAL A 17 -3.81 21.49 -22.47
C VAL A 17 -2.87 22.44 -21.71
N LEU A 18 -1.62 22.05 -21.45
CA LEU A 18 -0.60 22.91 -20.84
C LEU A 18 -0.17 24.06 -21.76
N GLY A 19 -0.02 23.82 -23.08
CA GLY A 19 0.42 24.81 -24.06
C GLY A 19 -0.60 25.92 -24.29
N ALA A 20 -1.89 25.59 -24.27
CA ALA A 20 -2.97 26.57 -24.44
C ALA A 20 -3.16 27.51 -23.24
N ALA A 21 -2.71 27.10 -22.04
CA ALA A 21 -2.82 27.89 -20.81
C ALA A 21 -1.68 28.93 -20.63
N LEU A 22 -0.58 28.82 -21.38
CA LEU A 22 0.61 29.67 -21.23
C LEU A 22 0.58 30.99 -22.03
N LEU A 23 -0.40 31.20 -22.93
CA LEU A 23 -0.37 32.31 -23.90
C LEU A 23 -1.26 33.54 -23.56
N ALA A 24 -1.90 33.60 -22.37
CA ALA A 24 -2.76 34.74 -22.01
C ALA A 24 -2.39 35.32 -20.65
N GLN A 25 -1.51 36.32 -20.61
CA GLN A 25 -1.48 37.26 -19.48
C GLN A 25 -0.85 38.62 -19.84
N ALA A 26 -1.75 39.62 -19.95
CA ALA A 26 -1.41 41.04 -19.77
C ALA A 26 -1.76 41.45 -18.35
N ALA A 27 -0.85 42.18 -17.69
CA ALA A 27 -0.96 42.56 -16.29
C ALA A 27 -2.04 43.62 -16.07
N ALA A 28 -3.11 43.26 -15.35
CA ALA A 28 -4.00 44.22 -14.64
C ALA A 28 -3.84 44.00 -13.13
N VAL A 29 -3.93 45.09 -12.35
CA VAL A 29 -3.92 45.00 -10.88
C VAL A 29 -5.12 44.14 -10.47
N SER A 30 -4.84 42.87 -10.12
CA SER A 30 -5.89 41.88 -9.87
C SER A 30 -6.50 42.10 -8.50
N PRO A 31 -7.84 42.24 -8.39
CA PRO A 31 -8.52 42.19 -7.10
C PRO A 31 -8.20 40.88 -6.38
N GLY A 32 -8.35 40.83 -5.04
CA GLY A 32 -8.12 39.62 -4.27
C GLY A 32 -9.23 38.59 -4.46
N VAL A 33 -9.02 37.41 -3.99
CA VAL A 33 -9.97 36.29 -4.02
C VAL A 33 -10.29 35.88 -2.59
N LEU A 34 -11.55 35.59 -2.29
CA LEU A 34 -11.96 34.88 -1.07
C LEU A 34 -12.37 33.46 -1.43
N ALA A 35 -11.80 32.49 -0.78
CA ALA A 35 -12.18 31.07 -0.93
C ALA A 35 -12.26 30.40 0.44
N GLY A 36 -13.03 29.32 0.55
CA GLY A 36 -13.14 28.58 1.79
C GLY A 36 -14.17 27.47 1.71
N ARG A 37 -14.45 26.87 2.87
CA ARG A 37 -15.42 25.78 2.99
C ARG A 37 -16.32 25.98 4.20
N ILE A 38 -17.57 25.53 4.10
CA ILE A 38 -18.58 25.63 5.14
C ILE A 38 -19.04 24.23 5.54
N ILE A 39 -19.03 23.94 6.86
CA ILE A 39 -19.52 22.68 7.41
C ILE A 39 -20.56 22.94 8.50
N SER A 40 -21.44 21.97 8.75
CA SER A 40 -22.44 22.01 9.83
C SER A 40 -21.79 21.74 11.20
N THR A 41 -22.12 22.55 12.19
CA THR A 41 -21.71 22.29 13.59
C THR A 41 -22.34 21.02 14.16
N ALA A 42 -23.51 20.64 13.67
CA ALA A 42 -24.23 19.46 14.16
C ALA A 42 -23.70 18.16 13.59
N THR A 43 -23.38 18.11 12.30
CA THR A 43 -23.02 16.87 11.59
C THR A 43 -21.55 16.78 11.21
N GLY A 44 -20.84 17.92 11.17
CA GLY A 44 -19.48 18.00 10.62
C GLY A 44 -19.43 17.83 9.09
N GLU A 45 -20.59 17.67 8.44
CA GLU A 45 -20.68 17.50 7.00
C GLU A 45 -20.63 18.85 6.26
N PRO A 46 -20.21 18.86 4.98
CA PRO A 46 -20.26 20.05 4.14
C PRO A 46 -21.68 20.62 4.02
N VAL A 47 -21.82 21.93 4.08
CA VAL A 47 -23.10 22.63 3.85
C VAL A 47 -23.13 23.13 2.42
N ALA A 48 -23.86 22.45 1.55
CA ALA A 48 -24.05 22.82 0.16
C ALA A 48 -25.13 23.92 0.02
N GLY A 49 -24.97 24.79 -0.99
CA GLY A 49 -25.96 25.84 -1.31
C GLY A 49 -26.11 26.94 -0.24
N ALA A 50 -25.13 27.11 0.64
CA ALA A 50 -25.10 28.28 1.55
C ALA A 50 -24.66 29.52 0.77
N ALA A 51 -25.41 30.61 0.91
CA ALA A 51 -25.06 31.89 0.29
C ALA A 51 -23.98 32.61 1.13
N VAL A 52 -22.88 32.95 0.49
CA VAL A 52 -21.74 33.69 1.05
C VAL A 52 -21.72 35.05 0.42
N THR A 53 -21.93 36.08 1.21
CA THR A 53 -22.01 37.49 0.76
C THR A 53 -20.92 38.34 1.37
N MET A 54 -20.13 39.06 0.58
CA MET A 54 -19.07 39.95 1.02
C MET A 54 -18.83 41.08 0.00
N ALA A 55 -18.62 42.28 0.44
CA ALA A 55 -18.36 43.46 -0.43
C ALA A 55 -19.36 43.59 -1.60
N GLY A 56 -20.65 43.35 -1.35
CA GLY A 56 -21.72 43.43 -2.36
C GLY A 56 -21.75 42.28 -3.38
N ARG A 57 -20.91 41.23 -3.22
CA ARG A 57 -20.91 40.05 -4.06
C ARG A 57 -21.45 38.85 -3.28
N THR A 58 -22.11 37.93 -3.96
CA THR A 58 -22.65 36.71 -3.39
C THR A 58 -22.22 35.52 -4.23
N THR A 59 -21.76 34.44 -3.56
CA THR A 59 -21.53 33.14 -4.15
C THR A 59 -22.23 32.07 -3.31
N GLN A 60 -22.35 30.84 -3.83
CA GLN A 60 -22.91 29.71 -3.08
C GLN A 60 -21.87 28.62 -2.87
N THR A 61 -22.00 27.91 -1.75
CA THR A 61 -21.19 26.72 -1.50
C THR A 61 -21.59 25.56 -2.40
N ASP A 62 -20.60 24.81 -2.85
CA ASP A 62 -20.78 23.57 -3.61
C ASP A 62 -21.13 22.36 -2.72
N LEU A 63 -21.24 21.17 -3.31
CA LEU A 63 -21.55 19.91 -2.61
C LEU A 63 -20.54 19.54 -1.52
N ASN A 64 -19.31 20.01 -1.66
CA ASN A 64 -18.26 19.79 -0.67
C ASN A 64 -18.19 20.95 0.35
N GLY A 65 -19.18 21.85 0.34
CA GLY A 65 -19.23 23.06 1.17
C GLY A 65 -18.24 24.14 0.73
N GLY A 66 -17.52 23.94 -0.39
CA GLY A 66 -16.55 24.87 -0.92
C GLY A 66 -17.20 26.11 -1.54
N PHE A 67 -16.61 27.30 -1.33
CA PHE A 67 -16.99 28.53 -2.02
C PHE A 67 -15.77 29.30 -2.47
N ARG A 68 -15.98 30.09 -3.53
CA ARG A 68 -14.97 31.03 -4.02
C ARG A 68 -15.65 32.27 -4.54
N MET A 69 -15.07 33.42 -4.24
CA MET A 69 -15.51 34.72 -4.67
C MET A 69 -14.33 35.48 -5.25
N ASP A 70 -14.29 35.61 -6.56
CA ASP A 70 -13.26 36.34 -7.27
C ASP A 70 -13.60 37.84 -7.37
N GLY A 71 -12.58 38.64 -7.55
CA GLY A 71 -12.76 40.09 -7.76
C GLY A 71 -13.15 40.86 -6.51
N VAL A 72 -12.82 40.39 -5.32
CA VAL A 72 -13.05 41.10 -4.06
C VAL A 72 -12.03 42.23 -3.93
N ALA A 73 -12.49 43.44 -3.63
CA ALA A 73 -11.59 44.58 -3.42
C ALA A 73 -10.60 44.27 -2.26
N ALA A 74 -9.35 44.70 -2.41
CA ALA A 74 -8.40 44.59 -1.32
C ALA A 74 -8.82 45.49 -0.15
N GLY A 75 -8.69 44.93 1.07
CA GLY A 75 -9.11 45.63 2.28
C GLY A 75 -9.76 44.68 3.30
N THR A 76 -10.36 45.27 4.30
CA THR A 76 -11.07 44.54 5.36
C THR A 76 -12.57 44.64 5.14
N HIS A 77 -13.27 43.53 5.04
CA HIS A 77 -14.69 43.44 4.73
C HIS A 77 -15.43 42.55 5.72
N ASP A 78 -16.73 42.80 5.86
CA ASP A 78 -17.64 41.93 6.59
C ASP A 78 -18.20 40.86 5.64
N LEU A 79 -18.29 39.65 6.11
CA LEU A 79 -18.82 38.48 5.40
C LEU A 79 -20.13 38.05 6.08
N ALA A 80 -21.14 37.75 5.29
CA ALA A 80 -22.42 37.20 5.76
C ALA A 80 -22.66 35.83 5.10
N LEU A 81 -23.12 34.87 5.90
CA LEU A 81 -23.47 33.53 5.49
C LEU A 81 -24.92 33.24 5.82
N THR A 82 -25.68 32.78 4.85
CA THR A 82 -27.08 32.38 5.04
C THR A 82 -27.40 31.07 4.35
N LYS A 83 -28.15 30.20 5.02
CA LYS A 83 -28.71 28.95 4.46
C LYS A 83 -30.00 28.64 5.18
N GLU A 84 -31.05 28.27 4.44
CA GLU A 84 -32.31 27.82 5.03
C GLU A 84 -32.06 26.60 5.95
N GLY A 85 -32.67 26.64 7.14
CA GLY A 85 -32.42 25.62 8.18
C GLY A 85 -31.18 25.86 9.05
N PHE A 86 -30.40 26.93 8.80
CA PHE A 86 -29.22 27.29 9.60
C PHE A 86 -29.33 28.72 10.15
N GLN A 87 -28.65 28.94 11.29
CA GLN A 87 -28.51 30.28 11.84
C GLN A 87 -27.61 31.13 10.95
N PRO A 88 -28.02 32.41 10.60
CA PRO A 88 -27.14 33.31 9.85
C PRO A 88 -25.87 33.58 10.63
N LEU A 89 -24.71 33.54 9.93
CA LEU A 89 -23.42 33.87 10.52
C LEU A 89 -22.85 35.13 9.88
N LYS A 90 -22.41 36.08 10.72
CA LYS A 90 -21.67 37.27 10.29
C LYS A 90 -20.24 37.19 10.82
N VAL A 91 -19.26 37.34 9.92
CA VAL A 91 -17.83 37.40 10.26
C VAL A 91 -17.33 38.79 9.93
N THR A 92 -16.82 39.49 10.92
CA THR A 92 -16.33 40.86 10.76
C THR A 92 -14.82 40.89 10.50
N ALA A 93 -14.36 41.94 9.82
CA ALA A 93 -12.94 42.23 9.62
C ALA A 93 -12.13 41.14 8.85
N VAL A 94 -12.72 40.54 7.83
CA VAL A 94 -12.00 39.63 6.92
C VAL A 94 -11.06 40.43 6.01
N SER A 95 -9.76 40.19 6.11
CA SER A 95 -8.73 40.85 5.30
C SER A 95 -8.53 40.17 3.95
N VAL A 96 -8.66 40.90 2.86
CA VAL A 96 -8.39 40.46 1.49
C VAL A 96 -7.22 41.27 0.94
N VAL A 97 -6.18 40.57 0.47
CA VAL A 97 -4.98 41.20 -0.11
C VAL A 97 -5.07 41.15 -1.64
N ALA A 98 -4.65 42.21 -2.31
CA ALA A 98 -4.65 42.30 -3.78
C ALA A 98 -3.79 41.18 -4.40
N GLY A 99 -4.34 40.43 -5.35
CA GLY A 99 -3.64 39.35 -6.04
C GLY A 99 -3.40 38.10 -5.20
N ASP A 100 -3.92 38.03 -3.97
CA ASP A 100 -3.80 36.86 -3.08
C ASP A 100 -5.18 36.24 -2.81
N VAL A 101 -5.19 35.00 -2.32
CA VAL A 101 -6.38 34.24 -1.95
C VAL A 101 -6.52 34.22 -0.44
N ALA A 102 -7.49 34.96 0.09
CA ALA A 102 -7.88 34.85 1.49
C ALA A 102 -8.68 33.54 1.70
N LYS A 103 -8.13 32.62 2.45
CA LYS A 103 -8.82 31.36 2.80
C LYS A 103 -9.57 31.54 4.12
N LEU A 104 -10.89 31.24 4.09
CA LEU A 104 -11.78 31.41 5.23
C LEU A 104 -12.75 30.23 5.31
N ASP A 105 -12.50 29.27 6.20
CA ASP A 105 -13.38 28.14 6.42
C ASP A 105 -14.22 28.37 7.67
N LEU A 106 -15.53 28.11 7.55
CA LEU A 106 -16.53 28.53 8.52
C LEU A 106 -17.47 27.37 8.88
N VAL A 107 -18.14 27.51 9.99
CA VAL A 107 -19.16 26.56 10.46
C VAL A 107 -20.52 27.24 10.55
N LEU A 108 -21.59 26.56 10.10
CA LEU A 108 -22.96 26.98 10.26
C LEU A 108 -23.69 26.10 11.27
N THR A 109 -24.49 26.71 12.14
CA THR A 109 -25.28 26.04 13.17
C THR A 109 -26.71 25.86 12.68
N PRO A 110 -27.29 24.62 12.67
CA PRO A 110 -28.71 24.43 12.34
C PRO A 110 -29.65 25.17 13.28
N VAL A 111 -30.80 25.64 12.74
CA VAL A 111 -31.87 26.27 13.55
C VAL A 111 -32.60 25.19 14.35
N GLY A 112 -32.56 25.23 15.67
CA GLY A 112 -33.21 24.26 16.57
C GLY A 112 -32.28 23.69 17.64
N GLU A 113 -30.99 23.88 17.56
CA GLU A 113 -30.08 23.66 18.68
C GLU A 113 -30.15 24.85 19.63
N GLY A 114 -30.65 24.61 20.83
CA GLY A 114 -31.03 25.54 21.90
C GLY A 114 -30.21 26.81 21.99
N VAL A 115 -30.92 27.93 21.98
CA VAL A 115 -30.43 29.29 22.15
C VAL A 115 -29.70 29.44 23.50
N LEU A 116 -28.38 29.37 23.46
CA LEU A 116 -27.55 30.19 24.30
C LEU A 116 -27.28 31.47 23.51
N THR A 117 -27.93 32.55 23.88
CA THR A 117 -27.56 33.89 23.49
C THR A 117 -26.14 34.13 23.97
N MET A 118 -25.18 33.84 23.12
CA MET A 118 -23.81 34.29 23.30
C MET A 118 -23.59 35.46 22.35
N ASP A 119 -22.99 36.49 22.89
CA ASP A 119 -22.53 37.65 22.16
C ASP A 119 -21.79 37.28 20.89
N VAL A 120 -21.92 38.17 19.87
CA VAL A 120 -21.30 38.08 18.56
C VAL A 120 -19.90 37.46 18.66
N PHE A 121 -19.79 36.19 18.24
CA PHE A 121 -18.49 35.52 18.19
C PHE A 121 -17.65 36.18 17.11
N THR A 122 -16.71 37.00 17.52
CA THR A 122 -15.56 37.39 16.72
C THR A 122 -14.61 36.21 16.65
N THR A 123 -14.83 35.30 15.73
CA THR A 123 -13.89 34.19 15.49
C THR A 123 -12.73 34.71 14.66
N THR A 124 -11.61 34.95 15.31
CA THR A 124 -10.33 35.31 14.68
C THR A 124 -9.54 34.08 14.17
N ALA A 125 -10.18 32.90 13.98
CA ALA A 125 -9.51 31.69 13.48
C ALA A 125 -10.40 30.99 12.46
N ALA A 126 -10.08 31.15 11.17
CA ALA A 126 -10.58 30.29 10.11
C ALA A 126 -10.15 28.84 10.38
N VAL A 127 -11.13 27.92 10.50
CA VAL A 127 -10.88 26.49 10.60
C VAL A 127 -10.88 25.91 9.18
N VAL A 128 -9.70 25.66 8.65
CA VAL A 128 -9.56 25.03 7.33
C VAL A 128 -10.07 23.58 7.42
N VAL A 129 -11.09 23.20 6.65
CA VAL A 129 -11.78 21.89 6.77
C VAL A 129 -10.83 20.72 6.54
N ASN A 130 -9.84 20.87 5.66
CA ASN A 130 -8.78 19.88 5.44
C ASN A 130 -7.53 20.15 6.28
N SER A 131 -7.59 21.14 7.19
CA SER A 131 -6.60 21.27 8.25
C SER A 131 -6.78 20.17 9.29
N GLY A 132 -5.74 19.91 10.06
CA GLY A 132 -5.86 18.98 11.18
C GLY A 132 -6.99 19.34 12.17
N ALA A 133 -7.40 20.59 12.23
CA ALA A 133 -8.52 21.06 13.07
C ALA A 133 -9.89 20.72 12.44
N GLY A 134 -10.06 20.95 11.13
CA GLY A 134 -11.30 20.64 10.41
C GLY A 134 -11.56 19.14 10.35
N LEU A 135 -10.53 18.34 10.10
CA LEU A 135 -10.63 16.88 10.10
C LEU A 135 -10.95 16.32 11.49
N LEU A 136 -10.42 16.92 12.57
CA LEU A 136 -10.81 16.53 13.93
C LEU A 136 -12.26 16.89 14.25
N LEU A 137 -12.78 18.00 13.71
CA LEU A 137 -14.20 18.32 13.84
C LEU A 137 -15.08 17.33 13.07
N GLN A 138 -14.70 16.97 11.84
CA GLN A 138 -15.39 15.91 11.08
C GLN A 138 -15.35 14.59 11.84
N ARG A 139 -14.20 14.20 12.41
CA ARG A 139 -14.05 13.02 13.24
C ARG A 139 -14.93 13.09 14.49
N GLN A 140 -15.02 14.23 15.16
CA GLN A 140 -15.90 14.43 16.32
C GLN A 140 -17.35 14.10 15.97
N LYS A 141 -17.79 14.43 14.76
CA LYS A 141 -19.16 14.22 14.28
C LYS A 141 -19.35 12.91 13.51
N ALA A 142 -18.28 12.23 13.10
CA ALA A 142 -18.36 10.96 12.36
C ALA A 142 -19.05 9.85 13.18
N ILE A 143 -19.71 8.93 12.50
CA ILE A 143 -20.34 7.74 13.08
C ILE A 143 -19.27 6.72 13.43
N ALA A 144 -18.41 6.40 12.46
CA ALA A 144 -17.34 5.42 12.62
C ALA A 144 -16.15 6.01 13.38
N VAL A 145 -15.46 5.16 14.13
CA VAL A 145 -14.12 5.48 14.65
C VAL A 145 -13.19 5.60 13.47
N SER A 146 -12.67 6.80 13.25
CA SER A 146 -11.77 7.08 12.15
C SER A 146 -10.64 8.00 12.58
N ASP A 147 -9.51 7.89 11.88
CA ASP A 147 -8.39 8.81 11.96
C ASP A 147 -8.17 9.41 10.58
N SER A 148 -7.69 10.65 10.50
CA SER A 148 -7.52 11.33 9.23
C SER A 148 -6.32 12.24 9.25
N ILE A 149 -5.69 12.38 8.07
CA ILE A 149 -4.63 13.36 7.83
C ILE A 149 -4.97 14.14 6.55
N GLY A 150 -4.94 15.45 6.62
CA GLY A 150 -5.28 16.33 5.49
C GLY A 150 -4.07 16.87 4.76
N SER A 151 -4.31 17.40 3.56
CA SER A 151 -3.29 17.99 2.68
C SER A 151 -2.49 19.11 3.34
N ASP A 152 -3.13 19.94 4.17
CA ASP A 152 -2.46 21.00 4.92
C ASP A 152 -1.47 20.43 5.95
N GLN A 153 -1.87 19.38 6.67
CA GLN A 153 -1.00 18.69 7.62
C GLN A 153 0.15 17.97 6.89
N MET A 154 -0.12 17.25 5.79
CA MET A 154 0.91 16.61 4.96
C MET A 154 1.94 17.63 4.45
N SER A 155 1.46 18.77 3.94
CA SER A 155 2.31 19.86 3.44
C SER A 155 3.18 20.48 4.54
N ARG A 156 2.61 20.70 5.74
CA ARG A 156 3.34 21.24 6.92
C ARG A 156 4.40 20.29 7.42
N LEU A 157 4.09 19.00 7.45
CA LEU A 157 5.00 17.96 7.93
C LEU A 157 6.02 17.53 6.88
N GLY A 158 5.90 18.03 5.64
CA GLY A 158 6.84 17.76 4.57
C GLY A 158 6.72 16.36 3.97
N PHE A 159 5.57 15.71 4.12
CA PHE A 159 5.30 14.42 3.48
C PHE A 159 5.15 14.57 1.97
N ASN A 160 5.73 13.65 1.22
CA ASN A 160 5.73 13.67 -0.24
C ASN A 160 4.74 12.68 -0.86
N ASP A 161 4.29 11.69 -0.08
CA ASP A 161 3.40 10.62 -0.53
C ASP A 161 2.48 10.14 0.59
N ALA A 162 1.51 9.30 0.25
CA ALA A 162 0.56 8.75 1.20
C ALA A 162 1.22 7.79 2.21
N ALA A 163 2.28 7.05 1.84
CA ALA A 163 2.98 6.16 2.76
C ALA A 163 3.59 6.93 3.93
N GLN A 164 4.25 8.06 3.64
CA GLN A 164 4.80 8.93 4.68
C GLN A 164 3.71 9.53 5.56
N ALA A 165 2.58 9.92 4.95
CA ALA A 165 1.45 10.48 5.68
C ALA A 165 0.85 9.46 6.67
N MET A 166 0.80 8.18 6.30
CA MET A 166 0.28 7.11 7.16
C MET A 166 1.12 6.87 8.43
N LYS A 167 2.40 7.23 8.46
CA LYS A 167 3.22 7.19 9.69
C LYS A 167 2.67 8.09 10.82
N ALA A 168 1.90 9.12 10.47
CA ALA A 168 1.26 10.02 11.45
C ALA A 168 -0.16 9.59 11.86
N VAL A 169 -0.69 8.49 11.31
CA VAL A 169 -2.03 7.99 11.63
C VAL A 169 -1.96 7.02 12.81
N THR A 170 -2.84 7.19 13.79
CA THR A 170 -2.88 6.35 15.00
C THR A 170 -3.11 4.88 14.65
N GLY A 171 -2.33 3.98 15.26
CA GLY A 171 -2.45 2.54 15.05
C GLY A 171 -2.09 2.06 13.65
N ALA A 172 -1.52 2.93 12.81
CA ALA A 172 -0.95 2.55 11.53
C ALA A 172 0.56 2.39 11.63
N SER A 173 1.10 1.41 10.92
CA SER A 173 2.54 1.24 10.68
C SER A 173 2.78 1.08 9.19
N VAL A 174 3.94 1.54 8.72
CA VAL A 174 4.32 1.43 7.31
C VAL A 174 5.46 0.42 7.20
N VAL A 175 5.21 -0.65 6.48
CA VAL A 175 6.16 -1.75 6.25
C VAL A 175 6.79 -1.57 4.86
N ASP A 176 8.09 -1.82 4.76
CA ASP A 176 8.90 -1.64 3.53
C ASP A 176 8.80 -0.23 2.93
N GLY A 177 8.38 0.77 3.71
CA GLY A 177 8.16 2.15 3.25
C GLY A 177 6.96 2.34 2.33
N LYS A 178 6.17 1.31 2.06
CA LYS A 178 5.12 1.26 1.03
C LYS A 178 3.76 0.76 1.54
N TYR A 179 3.74 -0.24 2.42
CA TYR A 179 2.53 -0.98 2.81
C TYR A 179 2.04 -0.57 4.19
N VAL A 180 0.74 -0.36 4.33
CA VAL A 180 0.12 0.07 5.59
C VAL A 180 -0.53 -1.10 6.32
N TYR A 181 -0.15 -1.28 7.59
CA TYR A 181 -0.75 -2.23 8.52
C TYR A 181 -1.48 -1.45 9.62
N ILE A 182 -2.67 -1.91 9.97
CA ILE A 182 -3.53 -1.21 10.94
C ILE A 182 -3.73 -2.09 12.18
N ARG A 183 -3.53 -1.51 13.38
CA ARG A 183 -3.66 -2.18 14.68
C ARG A 183 -2.73 -3.40 14.80
N GLY A 184 -1.55 -3.34 14.17
CA GLY A 184 -0.60 -4.45 14.16
C GLY A 184 -1.05 -5.68 13.36
N LEU A 185 -2.23 -5.63 12.72
CA LEU A 185 -2.72 -6.70 11.86
C LEU A 185 -2.05 -6.62 10.48
N GLY A 186 -1.68 -7.77 9.96
CA GLY A 186 -1.09 -7.89 8.63
C GLY A 186 -2.01 -7.38 7.51
N GLU A 187 -1.44 -7.21 6.35
CA GLU A 187 -2.08 -6.62 5.16
C GLU A 187 -3.41 -7.26 4.75
N ARG A 188 -3.59 -8.54 5.05
CA ARG A 188 -4.82 -9.31 4.78
C ARG A 188 -6.09 -8.66 5.36
N TYR A 189 -5.94 -8.00 6.50
CA TYR A 189 -7.04 -7.44 7.26
C TYR A 189 -7.29 -5.96 6.99
N SER A 190 -6.55 -5.35 6.05
CA SER A 190 -6.68 -3.95 5.66
C SER A 190 -7.11 -3.83 4.20
N SER A 191 -7.86 -2.78 3.88
CA SER A 191 -8.21 -2.43 2.50
C SER A 191 -7.84 -0.99 2.20
N THR A 192 -7.54 -0.71 0.92
CA THR A 192 -7.24 0.65 0.44
C THR A 192 -8.22 1.04 -0.66
N SER A 193 -8.77 2.23 -0.55
CA SER A 193 -9.64 2.81 -1.59
C SER A 193 -9.11 4.15 -2.08
N LEU A 194 -9.41 4.48 -3.31
CA LEU A 194 -9.19 5.79 -3.93
C LEU A 194 -10.56 6.38 -4.26
N ASN A 195 -10.92 7.48 -3.59
CA ASN A 195 -12.23 8.12 -3.73
C ASN A 195 -13.39 7.12 -3.53
N GLY A 196 -13.26 6.21 -2.57
CA GLY A 196 -14.26 5.21 -2.23
C GLY A 196 -14.23 3.90 -3.03
N ALA A 197 -13.56 3.84 -4.19
CA ALA A 197 -13.39 2.58 -4.93
C ALA A 197 -12.13 1.83 -4.48
N GLU A 198 -12.24 0.52 -4.31
CA GLU A 198 -11.11 -0.32 -3.89
C GLU A 198 -10.03 -0.33 -4.99
N VAL A 199 -8.77 -0.10 -4.59
CA VAL A 199 -7.61 -0.16 -5.49
C VAL A 199 -6.99 -1.54 -5.36
N PRO A 200 -6.78 -2.27 -6.48
CA PRO A 200 -6.08 -3.55 -6.42
C PRO A 200 -4.60 -3.35 -6.09
N SER A 201 -4.00 -4.34 -5.44
CA SER A 201 -2.55 -4.36 -5.23
C SER A 201 -1.84 -4.57 -6.56
N ALA A 202 -0.78 -3.82 -6.81
CA ALA A 202 0.11 -4.06 -7.95
C ALA A 202 0.96 -5.34 -7.74
N ASP A 203 1.11 -5.80 -6.51
CA ASP A 203 1.82 -7.01 -6.16
C ASP A 203 0.82 -8.18 -5.99
N PRO A 204 0.84 -9.20 -6.85
CA PRO A 204 -0.11 -10.30 -6.79
C PRO A 204 0.06 -11.20 -5.56
N GLU A 205 1.21 -11.16 -4.92
CA GLU A 205 1.49 -11.93 -3.72
C GLU A 205 1.09 -11.19 -2.44
N ARG A 206 0.85 -9.87 -2.54
CA ARG A 206 0.42 -8.99 -1.45
C ARG A 206 -0.96 -8.41 -1.72
N ARG A 207 -1.73 -8.23 -0.68
CA ARG A 207 -3.03 -7.59 -0.76
C ARG A 207 -2.98 -6.08 -0.54
N ALA A 208 -2.02 -5.61 0.25
CA ALA A 208 -1.86 -4.19 0.51
C ALA A 208 -1.44 -3.42 -0.74
N VAL A 209 -2.04 -2.25 -0.92
CA VAL A 209 -1.69 -1.30 -1.98
C VAL A 209 -0.42 -0.54 -1.59
N GLN A 210 0.45 -0.31 -2.55
CA GLN A 210 1.63 0.54 -2.38
C GLN A 210 1.20 1.99 -2.23
N MET A 211 1.36 2.56 -1.05
CA MET A 211 0.89 3.91 -0.72
C MET A 211 1.80 5.03 -1.26
N ASP A 212 3.05 4.73 -1.58
CA ASP A 212 4.01 5.65 -2.20
C ASP A 212 3.66 6.02 -3.65
N LEU A 213 2.71 5.30 -4.27
CA LEU A 213 2.15 5.63 -5.58
C LEU A 213 1.30 6.92 -5.61
N PHE A 214 0.90 7.44 -4.44
CA PHE A 214 0.00 8.58 -4.33
C PHE A 214 0.73 9.82 -3.80
N PRO A 215 1.12 10.77 -4.69
CA PRO A 215 1.78 12.00 -4.29
C PRO A 215 0.90 12.87 -3.38
N ALA A 216 1.49 13.41 -2.30
CA ALA A 216 0.77 14.19 -1.30
C ALA A 216 0.07 15.44 -1.88
N GLU A 217 0.61 16.02 -2.95
CA GLU A 217 0.07 17.20 -3.62
C GLU A 217 -1.33 16.97 -4.22
N LEU A 218 -1.64 15.73 -4.62
CA LEU A 218 -2.93 15.35 -5.20
C LEU A 218 -3.96 14.96 -4.14
N ILE A 219 -3.50 14.66 -2.93
CA ILE A 219 -4.35 14.18 -1.86
C ILE A 219 -5.02 15.36 -1.17
N ASP A 220 -6.32 15.27 -0.99
CA ASP A 220 -7.11 16.19 -0.15
C ASP A 220 -7.07 15.73 1.31
N ALA A 221 -7.35 14.44 1.53
CA ALA A 221 -7.25 13.80 2.83
C ALA A 221 -7.04 12.29 2.68
N ILE A 222 -6.44 11.66 3.70
CA ILE A 222 -6.46 10.21 3.90
C ILE A 222 -7.33 9.97 5.13
N VAL A 223 -8.37 9.15 4.98
CA VAL A 223 -9.30 8.79 6.06
C VAL A 223 -9.16 7.30 6.35
N THR A 224 -8.72 6.97 7.55
CA THR A 224 -8.57 5.60 8.02
C THR A 224 -9.75 5.25 8.93
N SER A 225 -10.69 4.46 8.43
CA SER A 225 -11.83 3.96 9.20
C SER A 225 -11.44 2.67 9.92
N LYS A 226 -11.71 2.59 11.23
CA LYS A 226 -11.34 1.45 12.09
C LYS A 226 -12.54 0.63 12.56
N THR A 227 -13.77 1.15 12.40
CA THR A 227 -15.01 0.43 12.68
C THR A 227 -15.81 0.24 11.40
N PHE A 228 -16.43 -0.92 11.27
CA PHE A 228 -17.24 -1.27 10.12
C PHE A 228 -18.58 -0.55 10.13
N THR A 229 -19.01 -0.10 8.97
CA THR A 229 -20.36 0.39 8.69
C THR A 229 -20.91 -0.33 7.44
N PRO A 230 -22.22 -0.59 7.34
CA PRO A 230 -22.79 -1.40 6.25
C PRO A 230 -22.56 -0.85 4.84
N ASP A 231 -22.34 0.45 4.69
CA ASP A 231 -22.01 1.11 3.42
C ASP A 231 -20.57 0.84 2.92
N ARG A 232 -19.77 0.10 3.71
CA ARG A 232 -18.42 -0.31 3.33
C ARG A 232 -18.39 -1.78 2.94
N PRO A 233 -17.47 -2.23 2.06
CA PRO A 233 -17.28 -3.65 1.78
C PRO A 233 -16.95 -4.42 3.06
N GLY A 234 -17.47 -5.64 3.20
CA GLY A 234 -17.27 -6.48 4.38
C GLY A 234 -15.82 -6.94 4.60
N ASN A 235 -15.01 -6.84 3.58
CA ASN A 235 -13.62 -7.25 3.52
C ASN A 235 -12.66 -6.23 4.19
N PHE A 236 -12.94 -5.88 5.44
CA PHE A 236 -12.26 -4.83 6.15
C PHE A 236 -12.27 -5.09 7.66
N SER A 237 -11.23 -5.65 8.21
CA SER A 237 -11.20 -6.08 9.62
C SER A 237 -10.21 -5.31 10.47
N GLY A 238 -9.07 -4.90 9.93
CA GLY A 238 -8.11 -4.02 10.59
C GLY A 238 -8.51 -2.56 10.44
N GLY A 239 -8.82 -2.16 9.20
CA GLY A 239 -9.24 -0.83 8.81
C GLY A 239 -9.30 -0.64 7.30
N ASN A 240 -9.99 0.42 6.87
CA ASN A 240 -9.99 0.87 5.47
C ASN A 240 -9.29 2.22 5.38
N VAL A 241 -8.33 2.33 4.46
CA VAL A 241 -7.61 3.57 4.15
C VAL A 241 -8.18 4.15 2.86
N ASP A 242 -8.96 5.21 2.98
CA ASP A 242 -9.56 5.91 1.83
C ASP A 242 -8.73 7.15 1.49
N ILE A 243 -8.05 7.11 0.34
CA ILE A 243 -7.28 8.22 -0.21
C ILE A 243 -8.24 9.09 -1.02
N ARG A 244 -8.49 10.30 -0.56
CA ARG A 244 -9.37 11.26 -1.24
C ARG A 244 -8.53 12.26 -2.02
N THR A 245 -8.77 12.35 -3.31
CA THR A 245 -8.10 13.33 -4.17
C THR A 245 -8.88 14.63 -4.21
N LYS A 246 -8.17 15.74 -4.39
CA LYS A 246 -8.79 17.06 -4.61
C LYS A 246 -9.72 17.01 -5.82
N SER A 247 -10.88 17.65 -5.73
CA SER A 247 -11.84 17.74 -6.85
C SER A 247 -11.78 19.08 -7.54
N MET A 248 -11.80 20.16 -6.75
CA MET A 248 -11.78 21.54 -7.26
C MET A 248 -10.60 22.28 -6.62
N PRO A 249 -9.51 22.54 -7.36
CA PRO A 249 -8.42 23.36 -6.87
C PRO A 249 -8.91 24.79 -6.51
N ASP A 250 -8.51 25.30 -5.36
CA ASP A 250 -8.85 26.69 -4.95
C ASP A 250 -8.06 27.72 -5.74
N THR A 251 -6.86 27.35 -6.17
CA THR A 251 -5.93 28.23 -6.91
C THR A 251 -5.27 27.45 -8.01
N ARG A 252 -4.95 28.14 -9.10
CA ARG A 252 -4.08 27.58 -10.12
C ARG A 252 -2.74 27.19 -9.48
N THR A 253 -2.33 25.95 -9.70
CA THR A 253 -1.08 25.39 -9.18
C THR A 253 -0.35 24.73 -10.34
N LEU A 254 0.89 25.14 -10.57
CA LEU A 254 1.84 24.43 -11.40
C LEU A 254 3.12 24.33 -10.58
N ALA A 255 3.56 23.13 -10.24
CA ALA A 255 4.72 22.92 -9.39
C ALA A 255 5.62 21.81 -9.95
N LEU A 256 6.91 22.10 -9.99
CA LEU A 256 7.97 21.13 -10.30
C LEU A 256 8.76 20.85 -9.02
N SER A 257 8.97 19.59 -8.71
CA SER A 257 9.82 19.13 -7.61
C SER A 257 10.91 18.21 -8.13
N LEU A 258 12.15 18.47 -7.76
CA LEU A 258 13.31 17.64 -8.08
C LEU A 258 13.99 17.23 -6.78
N GLY A 259 14.41 15.97 -6.69
CA GLY A 259 15.05 15.41 -5.51
C GLY A 259 16.19 14.47 -5.84
N THR A 260 17.12 14.38 -4.91
CA THR A 260 18.20 13.37 -4.93
C THR A 260 18.44 12.86 -3.53
N SER A 261 18.93 11.63 -3.42
CA SER A 261 19.26 11.05 -2.11
C SER A 261 20.51 10.19 -2.14
N TYR A 262 21.17 10.19 -0.99
CA TYR A 262 22.35 9.39 -0.66
C TYR A 262 21.97 8.37 0.39
N ASN A 263 22.27 7.08 0.16
CA ASN A 263 22.15 6.02 1.16
C ASN A 263 23.56 5.59 1.61
N SER A 264 23.76 5.52 2.92
CA SER A 264 25.09 5.26 3.53
C SER A 264 25.63 3.86 3.23
N GLN A 265 24.78 2.92 2.83
CA GLN A 265 25.14 1.53 2.55
C GLN A 265 25.24 1.25 1.06
N THR A 266 24.56 2.04 0.23
CA THR A 266 24.42 1.78 -1.21
C THR A 266 25.21 2.78 -2.05
N THR A 267 24.96 4.09 -1.90
CA THR A 267 25.44 5.11 -2.84
C THR A 267 26.97 5.20 -2.84
N GLY A 268 27.59 5.06 -4.03
CA GLY A 268 29.04 5.05 -4.19
C GLY A 268 29.70 3.79 -3.61
N LYS A 269 28.96 2.69 -3.44
CA LYS A 269 29.46 1.40 -2.94
C LYS A 269 29.39 0.34 -4.03
N PRO A 270 30.12 -0.78 -3.88
CA PRO A 270 29.99 -1.92 -4.76
C PRO A 270 28.54 -2.35 -4.89
N PHE A 271 28.09 -2.49 -6.12
CA PHE A 271 26.70 -2.76 -6.47
C PHE A 271 26.64 -3.87 -7.50
N LEU A 272 25.93 -4.96 -7.16
CA LEU A 272 25.72 -6.06 -8.09
C LEU A 272 24.80 -5.59 -9.22
N THR A 273 25.20 -5.82 -10.45
CA THR A 273 24.45 -5.48 -11.65
C THR A 273 24.71 -6.52 -12.73
N TYR A 274 23.99 -6.49 -13.84
CA TYR A 274 24.24 -7.34 -14.99
C TYR A 274 23.87 -6.60 -16.27
N ALA A 275 24.43 -7.01 -17.38
CA ALA A 275 24.10 -6.45 -18.68
C ALA A 275 22.65 -6.80 -19.03
N ALA A 276 21.82 -5.78 -19.05
CA ALA A 276 20.40 -5.82 -19.34
C ALA A 276 20.05 -4.58 -20.21
N GLY A 277 18.83 -4.50 -20.72
CA GLY A 277 18.37 -3.41 -21.56
C GLY A 277 18.31 -2.03 -20.88
N GLU A 278 17.88 -1.03 -21.63
CA GLU A 278 17.68 0.33 -21.15
C GLU A 278 16.27 0.51 -20.61
N ASP A 279 16.07 0.33 -19.29
CA ASP A 279 14.76 0.30 -18.63
C ASP A 279 14.38 1.64 -17.95
N TRP A 280 14.90 2.76 -18.43
CA TRP A 280 14.81 4.07 -17.77
C TRP A 280 13.39 4.58 -17.46
N LEU A 281 12.35 4.03 -18.11
CA LEU A 281 10.94 4.31 -17.80
C LEU A 281 10.27 3.22 -16.94
N GLY A 282 11.05 2.28 -16.37
CA GLY A 282 10.50 1.19 -15.59
C GLY A 282 9.78 0.14 -16.43
N ARG A 283 10.23 -0.07 -17.66
CA ARG A 283 9.71 -1.07 -18.58
C ARG A 283 10.85 -1.82 -19.25
N ASP A 284 10.66 -3.14 -19.43
CA ASP A 284 11.56 -3.94 -20.25
C ASP A 284 11.59 -3.41 -21.69
N ASP A 285 12.78 -3.20 -22.24
CA ASP A 285 12.97 -2.77 -23.64
C ASP A 285 12.77 -3.91 -24.66
N GLY A 286 12.44 -5.10 -24.18
CA GLY A 286 12.25 -6.31 -24.95
C GLY A 286 13.49 -7.23 -24.97
N SER A 287 14.60 -6.79 -24.39
CA SER A 287 15.85 -7.58 -24.37
C SER A 287 15.76 -8.84 -23.49
N ARG A 288 14.82 -8.86 -22.52
CA ARG A 288 14.56 -10.00 -21.65
C ARG A 288 13.39 -10.87 -22.11
N GLN A 289 12.72 -10.54 -23.21
CA GLN A 289 11.58 -11.32 -23.69
C GLN A 289 12.00 -12.70 -24.18
N ILE A 290 11.07 -13.67 -24.16
CA ILE A 290 11.28 -14.97 -24.82
C ILE A 290 11.66 -14.70 -26.29
N PRO A 291 12.72 -15.31 -26.83
CA PRO A 291 13.10 -15.13 -28.21
C PRO A 291 11.90 -15.31 -29.16
N ALA A 292 11.73 -14.38 -30.12
CA ALA A 292 10.55 -14.34 -30.98
C ALA A 292 10.29 -15.66 -31.74
N GLU A 293 11.33 -16.40 -32.04
CA GLU A 293 11.22 -17.71 -32.68
C GLU A 293 10.58 -18.80 -31.81
N LEU A 294 10.61 -18.62 -30.47
CA LEU A 294 9.98 -19.50 -29.48
C LEU A 294 8.60 -19.00 -29.04
N ASN A 295 8.13 -17.88 -29.58
CA ASN A 295 6.82 -17.37 -29.21
C ASN A 295 5.72 -18.34 -29.69
N GLY A 296 4.98 -18.92 -28.72
CA GLY A 296 3.96 -19.94 -28.97
C GLY A 296 4.50 -21.32 -29.34
N LYS A 297 5.82 -21.54 -29.26
CA LYS A 297 6.48 -22.83 -29.55
C LYS A 297 7.23 -23.33 -28.32
N THR A 298 7.51 -24.63 -28.30
CA THR A 298 8.34 -25.29 -27.29
C THR A 298 9.69 -25.71 -27.89
N ILE A 299 10.72 -25.78 -27.07
CA ILE A 299 11.97 -26.46 -27.46
C ILE A 299 11.67 -27.95 -27.56
N PRO A 300 12.02 -28.62 -28.69
CA PRO A 300 11.72 -30.05 -28.87
C PRO A 300 12.35 -30.93 -27.77
N ALA A 301 11.72 -32.04 -27.45
CA ALA A 301 12.33 -33.06 -26.60
C ALA A 301 13.63 -33.58 -27.25
N ARG A 302 14.63 -33.82 -26.43
CA ARG A 302 15.94 -34.22 -26.90
C ARG A 302 15.88 -35.55 -27.66
N SER A 303 16.40 -35.54 -28.88
CA SER A 303 16.69 -36.71 -29.72
C SER A 303 17.87 -36.38 -30.62
N VAL A 304 18.51 -37.43 -31.18
CA VAL A 304 19.63 -37.20 -32.09
C VAL A 304 19.27 -36.30 -33.30
N ALA A 305 18.06 -36.44 -33.80
CA ALA A 305 17.56 -35.61 -34.90
C ALA A 305 17.25 -34.16 -34.49
N ALA A 306 16.97 -33.92 -33.19
CA ALA A 306 16.63 -32.62 -32.66
C ALA A 306 17.83 -31.83 -32.10
N ASP A 307 19.00 -32.47 -31.88
CA ASP A 307 20.17 -31.83 -31.24
C ASP A 307 20.59 -30.52 -31.92
N ALA A 308 20.61 -30.50 -33.26
CA ALA A 308 20.98 -29.28 -34.03
C ALA A 308 19.99 -28.13 -33.82
N GLU A 309 18.68 -28.42 -33.83
CA GLU A 309 17.64 -27.41 -33.62
C GLU A 309 17.62 -26.95 -32.16
N ILE A 310 17.71 -27.86 -31.19
CA ILE A 310 17.82 -27.52 -29.76
C ILE A 310 19.04 -26.62 -29.54
N GLY A 311 20.19 -26.95 -30.14
CA GLY A 311 21.40 -26.15 -30.06
C GLY A 311 21.22 -24.76 -30.61
N ARG A 312 20.58 -24.63 -31.77
CA ARG A 312 20.26 -23.35 -32.39
C ARG A 312 19.33 -22.50 -31.51
N LEU A 313 18.25 -23.06 -31.01
CA LEU A 313 17.28 -22.40 -30.15
C LEU A 313 17.90 -22.00 -28.80
N SER A 314 18.76 -22.83 -28.22
CA SER A 314 19.45 -22.52 -26.95
C SER A 314 20.35 -21.30 -27.06
N ARG A 315 20.95 -21.05 -28.22
CA ARG A 315 21.81 -19.87 -28.46
C ARG A 315 21.06 -18.55 -28.63
N LEU A 316 19.74 -18.58 -28.73
CA LEU A 316 18.93 -17.36 -28.83
C LEU A 316 18.82 -16.63 -27.48
N PHE A 317 19.12 -17.31 -26.38
CA PHE A 317 19.04 -16.72 -25.05
C PHE A 317 20.35 -16.02 -24.67
N SER A 318 20.24 -14.96 -23.88
CA SER A 318 21.40 -14.23 -23.34
C SER A 318 22.34 -15.17 -22.56
N PRO A 319 23.66 -15.12 -22.73
CA PRO A 319 24.61 -15.95 -21.99
C PRO A 319 24.82 -15.48 -20.54
N VAL A 320 24.33 -14.31 -20.15
CA VAL A 320 24.51 -13.71 -18.82
C VAL A 320 23.66 -14.49 -17.79
N MET A 321 24.31 -15.17 -16.86
CA MET A 321 23.67 -15.94 -15.79
C MET A 321 24.18 -15.55 -14.38
N ALA A 322 25.12 -14.60 -14.30
CA ALA A 322 25.71 -14.13 -13.06
C ALA A 322 25.87 -12.61 -13.08
N PRO A 323 25.83 -11.93 -11.94
CA PRO A 323 26.04 -10.50 -11.88
C PRO A 323 27.52 -10.14 -12.06
N THR A 324 27.75 -8.89 -12.43
CA THR A 324 29.01 -8.17 -12.33
C THR A 324 28.90 -7.13 -11.21
N THR A 325 30.06 -6.54 -10.80
CA THR A 325 30.07 -5.50 -9.77
C THR A 325 30.35 -4.14 -10.42
N GLY A 326 29.44 -3.19 -10.20
CA GLY A 326 29.59 -1.79 -10.54
C GLY A 326 29.58 -0.92 -9.28
N GLU A 327 29.20 0.34 -9.44
CA GLU A 327 29.04 1.32 -8.37
C GLU A 327 27.61 1.89 -8.40
N ALA A 328 26.92 1.96 -7.23
CA ALA A 328 25.57 2.48 -7.15
C ALA A 328 25.51 4.00 -7.34
N PRO A 329 24.70 4.50 -8.28
CA PRO A 329 24.48 5.93 -8.44
C PRO A 329 23.68 6.56 -7.27
N TRP A 330 23.50 7.90 -7.32
CA TRP A 330 22.57 8.62 -6.45
C TRP A 330 21.13 8.37 -6.89
N ASN A 331 20.23 8.25 -5.92
CA ASN A 331 18.80 8.19 -6.20
C ASN A 331 18.28 9.52 -6.76
N ARG A 332 17.26 9.47 -7.61
CA ARG A 332 16.70 10.64 -8.29
C ARG A 332 15.19 10.60 -8.23
N LYS A 333 14.56 11.76 -8.02
CA LYS A 333 13.10 11.91 -8.00
C LYS A 333 12.71 13.20 -8.73
N ALA A 334 11.59 13.12 -9.45
CA ALA A 334 10.98 14.27 -10.11
C ALA A 334 9.46 14.17 -10.01
N ALA A 335 8.79 15.29 -9.77
CA ALA A 335 7.34 15.38 -9.81
C ALA A 335 6.90 16.69 -10.45
N LEU A 336 5.91 16.62 -11.35
CA LEU A 336 5.23 17.76 -11.92
C LEU A 336 3.76 17.69 -11.56
N THR A 337 3.23 18.73 -10.94
CA THR A 337 1.83 18.81 -10.52
C THR A 337 1.16 20.02 -11.16
N TYR A 338 -0.03 19.81 -11.69
CA TYR A 338 -0.90 20.86 -12.22
C TYR A 338 -2.28 20.78 -11.57
N GLY A 339 -2.86 21.94 -11.24
CA GLY A 339 -4.24 22.05 -10.78
C GLY A 339 -4.80 23.40 -11.18
N ASP A 340 -6.03 23.41 -11.72
CA ASP A 340 -6.72 24.65 -12.07
C ASP A 340 -8.25 24.48 -12.02
N ARG A 341 -8.96 25.58 -11.93
CA ARG A 341 -10.41 25.64 -11.96
C ARG A 341 -10.87 26.68 -12.98
N PHE A 342 -11.82 26.29 -13.79
CA PHE A 342 -12.43 27.13 -14.81
C PHE A 342 -13.90 27.36 -14.47
N ASP A 343 -14.29 28.62 -14.30
CA ASP A 343 -15.67 29.01 -14.08
C ASP A 343 -16.33 29.40 -15.44
N LEU A 344 -17.28 28.57 -15.90
CA LEU A 344 -17.96 28.68 -17.19
C LEU A 344 -19.43 29.12 -16.94
N GLY A 345 -19.64 30.38 -16.66
CA GLY A 345 -20.95 30.89 -16.23
C GLY A 345 -21.34 30.35 -14.86
N SER A 346 -22.46 29.62 -14.79
CA SER A 346 -22.88 28.94 -13.54
C SER A 346 -22.19 27.59 -13.31
N GLN A 347 -21.45 27.09 -14.29
CA GLN A 347 -20.78 25.78 -14.23
C GLN A 347 -19.32 25.92 -13.82
N ARG A 348 -18.78 24.88 -13.19
CA ARG A 348 -17.37 24.83 -12.78
C ARG A 348 -16.71 23.57 -13.32
N VAL A 349 -15.48 23.73 -13.80
CA VAL A 349 -14.64 22.59 -14.22
C VAL A 349 -13.33 22.67 -13.46
N GLY A 350 -13.03 21.65 -12.68
CA GLY A 350 -11.73 21.46 -12.02
C GLY A 350 -10.88 20.45 -12.76
N VAL A 351 -9.61 20.76 -12.93
CA VAL A 351 -8.61 19.84 -13.50
C VAL A 351 -7.45 19.76 -12.55
N ILE A 352 -7.02 18.52 -12.23
CA ILE A 352 -5.83 18.26 -11.42
C ILE A 352 -5.07 17.08 -12.02
N GLY A 353 -3.74 17.12 -11.97
CA GLY A 353 -2.92 16.02 -12.43
C GLY A 353 -1.50 16.10 -11.89
N ALA A 354 -0.83 14.96 -11.86
CA ALA A 354 0.60 14.85 -11.57
C ALA A 354 1.27 13.79 -12.42
N LEU A 355 2.54 14.07 -12.72
CA LEU A 355 3.50 13.11 -13.25
C LEU A 355 4.59 12.91 -12.20
N THR A 356 4.95 11.67 -11.93
CA THR A 356 5.99 11.31 -10.96
C THR A 356 6.99 10.37 -11.59
N TYR A 357 8.24 10.51 -11.20
CA TYR A 357 9.32 9.62 -11.58
C TYR A 357 10.28 9.46 -10.41
N SER A 358 10.71 8.24 -10.11
CA SER A 358 11.81 7.96 -9.22
C SER A 358 12.69 6.85 -9.76
N HIS A 359 13.99 6.91 -9.42
CA HIS A 359 14.97 5.86 -9.65
C HIS A 359 15.77 5.71 -8.37
N ASP A 360 15.50 4.65 -7.65
CA ASP A 360 16.04 4.37 -6.33
C ASP A 360 16.95 3.13 -6.39
N TYR A 361 18.12 3.20 -5.72
CA TYR A 361 19.06 2.09 -5.60
C TYR A 361 19.15 1.67 -4.13
N SER A 362 19.17 0.38 -3.89
CA SER A 362 19.34 -0.22 -2.57
C SER A 362 20.27 -1.42 -2.65
N SER A 363 21.17 -1.58 -1.68
CA SER A 363 22.03 -2.75 -1.59
C SER A 363 22.42 -3.05 -0.15
N TYR A 364 22.71 -4.30 0.11
CA TYR A 364 23.42 -4.75 1.31
C TYR A 364 24.37 -5.88 0.96
N THR A 365 25.41 -6.02 1.79
CA THR A 365 26.37 -7.11 1.81
C THR A 365 26.50 -7.60 3.25
N GLY A 366 26.87 -8.85 3.45
CA GLY A 366 26.97 -9.44 4.78
C GLY A 366 25.61 -9.65 5.46
N GLY A 367 24.53 -9.74 4.68
CA GLY A 367 23.27 -10.26 5.16
C GLY A 367 23.40 -11.76 5.48
N ILE A 368 22.51 -12.29 6.29
CA ILE A 368 22.48 -13.71 6.66
C ILE A 368 21.13 -14.29 6.27
N ILE A 369 21.15 -15.48 5.66
CA ILE A 369 19.97 -16.34 5.48
C ILE A 369 20.24 -17.67 6.17
N GLY A 370 19.39 -18.04 7.12
CA GLY A 370 19.49 -19.27 7.88
C GLY A 370 18.24 -20.14 7.80
N ARG A 371 18.44 -21.44 7.92
CA ARG A 371 17.36 -22.41 8.11
C ARG A 371 17.81 -23.43 9.15
N ASN A 372 17.00 -23.56 10.18
CA ASN A 372 17.34 -24.33 11.34
C ASN A 372 16.18 -25.27 11.67
N GLU A 373 16.49 -26.52 11.89
CA GLU A 373 15.50 -27.57 12.07
C GLU A 373 15.85 -28.43 13.28
N ARG A 374 14.84 -28.94 13.96
CA ARG A 374 15.03 -29.89 15.05
C ARG A 374 15.10 -31.30 14.48
N GLN A 375 16.24 -32.00 14.68
CA GLN A 375 16.49 -33.33 14.11
C GLN A 375 15.81 -34.49 14.91
N GLY A 376 15.35 -34.22 16.12
CA GLY A 376 14.71 -35.25 16.94
C GLY A 376 14.28 -34.78 18.32
N ILE A 377 13.53 -35.62 19.04
CA ILE A 377 12.91 -35.26 20.35
C ILE A 377 13.95 -34.80 21.37
N ASN A 378 15.12 -35.44 21.38
CA ASN A 378 16.17 -35.18 22.39
C ASN A 378 17.29 -34.25 21.87
N SER A 379 17.10 -33.57 20.70
CA SER A 379 18.14 -32.71 20.16
C SER A 379 18.47 -31.59 21.15
N PRO A 380 19.74 -31.40 21.53
CA PRO A 380 20.14 -30.33 22.45
C PRO A 380 20.17 -28.98 21.80
N GLN A 381 20.25 -28.90 20.48
CA GLN A 381 20.31 -27.71 19.65
C GLN A 381 19.57 -27.94 18.32
N LEU A 382 19.25 -26.86 17.62
CA LEU A 382 18.77 -26.94 16.23
C LEU A 382 19.95 -27.31 15.32
N SER A 383 19.68 -28.06 14.28
CA SER A 383 20.61 -28.32 13.17
C SER A 383 20.43 -27.24 12.11
N THR A 384 21.48 -26.52 11.82
CA THR A 384 21.50 -25.55 10.73
C THR A 384 21.65 -26.26 9.40
N THR A 385 20.61 -26.25 8.58
CA THR A 385 20.59 -26.87 7.25
C THR A 385 20.93 -25.88 6.12
N VAL A 386 20.73 -24.60 6.36
CA VAL A 386 21.13 -23.51 5.47
C VAL A 386 21.73 -22.39 6.31
N LEU A 387 22.89 -21.89 5.90
CA LEU A 387 23.53 -20.68 6.43
C LEU A 387 24.32 -20.02 5.31
N LEU A 388 23.74 -18.97 4.72
CA LEU A 388 24.29 -18.28 3.57
C LEU A 388 24.59 -16.82 3.93
N ASP A 389 25.79 -16.36 3.60
CA ASP A 389 26.09 -14.95 3.42
C ASP A 389 25.26 -14.44 2.24
N ASP A 390 24.60 -13.29 2.40
CA ASP A 390 23.66 -12.74 1.44
C ASP A 390 24.10 -11.34 1.01
N ALA A 391 24.31 -11.17 -0.28
CA ALA A 391 24.55 -9.89 -0.92
C ALA A 391 23.47 -9.64 -1.97
N ARG A 392 22.73 -8.52 -1.85
CA ARG A 392 21.66 -8.14 -2.75
C ARG A 392 21.80 -6.68 -3.17
N SER A 393 21.61 -6.42 -4.44
CA SER A 393 21.45 -5.09 -5.01
C SER A 393 20.15 -5.02 -5.78
N ALA A 394 19.45 -3.89 -5.69
CA ALA A 394 18.22 -3.64 -6.43
C ALA A 394 18.17 -2.20 -6.94
N ALA A 395 17.83 -2.06 -8.23
CA ALA A 395 17.49 -0.79 -8.85
C ALA A 395 15.97 -0.77 -9.09
N GLU A 396 15.28 0.22 -8.52
CA GLU A 396 13.82 0.37 -8.65
C GLU A 396 13.49 1.66 -9.38
N ILE A 397 12.70 1.56 -10.45
CA ILE A 397 12.17 2.70 -11.19
C ILE A 397 10.66 2.73 -11.01
N THR A 398 10.13 3.87 -10.59
CA THR A 398 8.69 4.12 -10.55
C THR A 398 8.36 5.32 -11.41
N ALA A 399 7.41 5.14 -12.35
CA ALA A 399 6.87 6.21 -13.18
C ALA A 399 5.34 6.22 -13.07
N GLY A 400 4.76 7.36 -12.73
CA GLY A 400 3.33 7.50 -12.49
C GLY A 400 2.73 8.71 -13.17
N ALA A 401 1.45 8.57 -13.56
CA ALA A 401 0.61 9.66 -14.02
C ALA A 401 -0.77 9.51 -13.37
N THR A 402 -1.28 10.58 -12.78
CA THR A 402 -2.63 10.59 -12.22
C THR A 402 -3.30 11.90 -12.55
N GLY A 403 -4.60 11.85 -12.78
CA GLY A 403 -5.38 13.03 -13.10
C GLY A 403 -6.85 12.87 -12.78
N LYS A 404 -7.51 14.00 -12.55
CA LYS A 404 -8.95 14.08 -12.31
C LYS A 404 -9.51 15.33 -13.00
N ILE A 405 -10.62 15.16 -13.66
CA ILE A 405 -11.45 16.22 -14.20
C ILE A 405 -12.78 16.16 -13.45
N SER A 406 -13.17 17.24 -12.82
CA SER A 406 -14.45 17.36 -12.12
C SER A 406 -15.29 18.44 -12.80
N TRP A 407 -16.55 18.14 -13.09
CA TRP A 407 -17.51 19.05 -13.68
C TRP A 407 -18.70 19.21 -12.74
N GLN A 408 -18.96 20.45 -12.37
CA GLN A 408 -20.12 20.87 -11.58
C GLN A 408 -21.05 21.72 -12.46
N PRO A 409 -22.06 21.11 -13.10
CA PRO A 409 -23.05 21.85 -13.89
C PRO A 409 -23.92 22.76 -13.01
N SER A 410 -24.05 22.42 -11.73
CA SER A 410 -24.72 23.23 -10.71
C SER A 410 -24.09 22.97 -9.33
N PRO A 411 -24.35 23.77 -8.31
CA PRO A 411 -23.89 23.51 -6.94
C PRO A 411 -24.36 22.17 -6.35
N SER A 412 -25.43 21.61 -6.90
CA SER A 412 -26.06 20.35 -6.43
C SER A 412 -25.63 19.09 -7.20
N HIS A 413 -24.83 19.22 -8.25
CA HIS A 413 -24.45 18.09 -9.09
C HIS A 413 -22.97 18.16 -9.43
N GLU A 414 -22.27 17.06 -9.20
CA GLU A 414 -20.85 16.91 -9.58
C GLU A 414 -20.65 15.58 -10.30
N PHE A 415 -19.88 15.62 -11.38
CA PHE A 415 -19.34 14.46 -12.08
C PHE A 415 -17.83 14.56 -12.06
N SER A 416 -17.15 13.45 -11.86
CA SER A 416 -15.69 13.42 -11.93
C SER A 416 -15.21 12.19 -12.69
N LEU A 417 -14.23 12.40 -13.58
CA LEU A 417 -13.47 11.36 -14.24
C LEU A 417 -12.05 11.40 -13.71
N SER A 418 -11.59 10.33 -13.11
CA SER A 418 -10.21 10.19 -12.65
C SER A 418 -9.50 9.03 -13.34
N GLY A 419 -8.20 9.20 -13.55
CA GLY A 419 -7.31 8.20 -14.12
C GLY A 419 -6.03 8.07 -13.30
N LEU A 420 -5.57 6.85 -13.12
CA LEU A 420 -4.29 6.50 -12.50
C LEU A 420 -3.55 5.55 -13.44
N PHE A 421 -2.32 5.90 -13.73
CA PHE A 421 -1.34 5.04 -14.37
C PHE A 421 -0.09 5.00 -13.51
N ASN A 422 0.38 3.82 -13.19
CA ASN A 422 1.65 3.62 -12.51
C ASN A 422 2.39 2.43 -13.13
N THR A 423 3.70 2.54 -13.26
CA THR A 423 4.58 1.42 -13.54
C THR A 423 5.75 1.45 -12.56
N THR A 424 6.08 0.29 -12.02
CA THR A 424 7.24 0.09 -11.15
C THR A 424 8.02 -1.09 -11.67
N SER A 425 9.32 -0.92 -11.92
CA SER A 425 10.22 -2.03 -12.18
C SER A 425 11.25 -2.16 -11.08
N GLU A 426 11.59 -3.38 -10.75
CA GLU A 426 12.68 -3.72 -9.85
C GLU A 426 13.64 -4.67 -10.56
N ASP A 427 14.90 -4.27 -10.66
CA ASP A 427 15.99 -5.07 -11.20
C ASP A 427 16.89 -5.54 -10.05
N VAL A 428 16.89 -6.84 -9.77
CA VAL A 428 17.58 -7.47 -8.65
C VAL A 428 18.73 -8.34 -9.14
N ALA A 429 19.89 -8.09 -8.56
CA ALA A 429 21.03 -9.01 -8.63
C ALA A 429 21.40 -9.46 -7.21
N ARG A 430 21.50 -10.77 -6.98
CA ARG A 430 21.75 -11.37 -5.67
C ARG A 430 22.77 -12.48 -5.78
N VAL A 431 23.67 -12.55 -4.81
CA VAL A 431 24.64 -13.63 -4.64
C VAL A 431 24.57 -14.11 -3.20
N GLN A 432 24.44 -15.42 -3.03
CA GLN A 432 24.41 -16.06 -1.71
C GLN A 432 25.41 -17.19 -1.69
N SER A 433 26.19 -17.33 -0.59
CA SER A 433 27.23 -18.33 -0.50
C SER A 433 27.38 -18.87 0.92
N GLY A 434 27.51 -20.16 1.09
CA GLY A 434 27.72 -20.79 2.40
C GLY A 434 27.25 -22.23 2.47
N LEU A 435 26.78 -22.62 3.66
CA LEU A 435 26.27 -23.97 3.94
C LEU A 435 24.88 -24.16 3.35
N TYR A 436 24.70 -25.27 2.61
CA TYR A 436 23.40 -25.71 2.10
C TYR A 436 23.32 -27.26 2.09
N ILE A 437 22.78 -27.82 3.18
CA ILE A 437 22.59 -29.26 3.34
C ILE A 437 21.14 -29.67 3.02
N ALA A 438 20.23 -28.71 2.96
CA ALA A 438 18.83 -28.93 2.64
C ALA A 438 18.70 -29.35 1.18
N GLY A 439 18.68 -30.62 0.92
CA GLY A 439 18.65 -31.14 -0.44
C GLY A 439 19.32 -32.51 -0.53
N GLY A 440 19.92 -32.95 0.55
CA GLY A 440 20.41 -34.33 0.70
C GLY A 440 21.69 -34.65 -0.06
N GLY A 441 22.54 -33.65 -0.35
CA GLY A 441 23.68 -33.93 -1.22
C GLY A 441 24.99 -33.23 -0.91
N LEU A 442 25.02 -32.24 -0.03
CA LEU A 442 26.28 -31.54 0.24
C LEU A 442 26.83 -31.88 1.63
N ASP A 443 28.07 -32.27 1.66
CA ASP A 443 28.83 -32.45 2.90
C ASP A 443 29.12 -31.07 3.53
N ASN A 444 29.36 -31.03 4.84
CA ASN A 444 29.65 -29.81 5.59
C ASN A 444 30.93 -29.09 5.13
N ASP A 445 31.76 -29.69 4.30
CA ASP A 445 32.97 -29.12 3.73
C ASP A 445 32.78 -28.47 2.35
N GLN A 446 31.53 -28.50 1.82
CA GLN A 446 31.17 -27.87 0.55
C GLN A 446 30.58 -26.50 0.77
N VAL A 447 30.99 -25.53 -0.06
CA VAL A 447 30.40 -24.18 -0.11
C VAL A 447 29.45 -24.14 -1.30
N TYR A 448 28.18 -23.95 -0.99
CA TYR A 448 27.14 -23.68 -1.98
C TYR A 448 27.13 -22.22 -2.38
N THR A 449 26.99 -21.92 -3.66
CA THR A 449 26.84 -20.55 -4.17
C THR A 449 25.68 -20.48 -5.16
N THR A 450 24.76 -19.54 -4.93
CA THR A 450 23.63 -19.25 -5.84
C THR A 450 23.65 -17.80 -6.29
N ARG A 451 23.28 -17.59 -7.56
CA ARG A 451 23.12 -16.27 -8.20
C ARG A 451 21.71 -16.17 -8.72
N THR A 452 21.08 -15.03 -8.44
CA THR A 452 19.74 -14.70 -8.92
C THR A 452 19.80 -13.37 -9.63
N LEU A 453 19.32 -13.36 -10.89
CA LEU A 453 19.07 -12.14 -11.65
C LEU A 453 17.58 -12.09 -11.94
N LYS A 454 16.89 -11.06 -11.47
CA LYS A 454 15.44 -10.96 -11.57
C LYS A 454 15.02 -9.54 -11.91
N PHE A 455 14.33 -9.38 -13.02
CA PHE A 455 13.61 -8.16 -13.37
C PHE A 455 12.12 -8.38 -13.15
N THR A 456 11.46 -7.44 -12.50
CA THR A 456 10.01 -7.48 -12.29
C THR A 456 9.42 -6.14 -12.72
N GLU A 457 8.54 -6.15 -13.70
CA GLU A 457 7.73 -4.99 -14.10
C GLU A 457 6.31 -5.17 -13.57
N ARG A 458 5.80 -4.15 -12.86
CA ARG A 458 4.40 -4.08 -12.41
C ARG A 458 3.75 -2.83 -12.97
N SER A 459 2.54 -2.94 -13.52
CA SER A 459 1.80 -1.77 -13.95
C SER A 459 0.34 -1.81 -13.48
N LEU A 460 -0.14 -0.69 -12.97
CA LEU A 460 -1.53 -0.46 -12.60
C LEU A 460 -2.12 0.65 -13.45
N ARG A 461 -3.25 0.36 -14.09
CA ARG A 461 -4.06 1.35 -14.82
C ARG A 461 -5.46 1.32 -14.25
N SER A 462 -5.97 2.48 -13.87
CA SER A 462 -7.33 2.61 -13.35
C SER A 462 -8.00 3.83 -13.95
N ALA A 463 -9.28 3.67 -14.29
CA ALA A 463 -10.17 4.77 -14.67
C ALA A 463 -11.41 4.67 -13.79
N GLN A 464 -11.87 5.81 -13.24
CA GLN A 464 -13.02 5.89 -12.37
C GLN A 464 -13.90 7.07 -12.78
N LEU A 465 -15.20 6.81 -12.92
CA LEU A 465 -16.25 7.80 -13.10
C LEU A 465 -17.07 7.84 -11.82
N THR A 466 -17.28 9.04 -11.27
CA THR A 466 -18.10 9.25 -10.07
C THR A 466 -19.11 10.34 -10.31
N GLY A 467 -20.25 10.22 -9.65
CA GLY A 467 -21.27 11.26 -9.63
C GLY A 467 -21.80 11.46 -8.22
N ARG A 468 -22.07 12.72 -7.87
CA ARG A 468 -22.68 13.13 -6.62
C ARG A 468 -23.79 14.12 -6.91
N HIS A 469 -25.01 13.81 -6.45
CA HIS A 469 -26.21 14.53 -6.80
C HIS A 469 -27.08 14.76 -5.57
N LEU A 470 -27.25 16.04 -5.20
CA LEU A 470 -28.13 16.48 -4.13
C LEU A 470 -29.44 16.99 -4.77
N PHE A 471 -30.57 16.53 -4.27
CA PHE A 471 -31.90 16.93 -4.69
C PHE A 471 -32.60 17.69 -3.54
N PRO A 472 -32.43 19.02 -3.43
CA PRO A 472 -33.01 19.82 -2.33
C PRO A 472 -34.53 19.72 -2.29
N ALA A 473 -35.19 19.68 -3.46
CA ALA A 473 -36.62 19.54 -3.57
C ALA A 473 -37.18 18.23 -2.98
N TRP A 474 -36.33 17.21 -2.82
CA TRP A 474 -36.67 15.91 -2.26
C TRP A 474 -36.10 15.72 -0.87
N ARG A 475 -36.14 16.75 -0.03
CA ARG A 475 -35.61 16.74 1.35
C ARG A 475 -34.11 16.47 1.41
N ASP A 476 -33.33 17.10 0.55
CA ASP A 476 -31.87 16.90 0.46
C ASP A 476 -31.50 15.43 0.20
N PHE A 477 -32.30 14.71 -0.62
CA PHE A 477 -31.95 13.36 -1.06
C PHE A 477 -30.62 13.37 -1.80
N LEU A 478 -29.68 12.56 -1.35
CA LEU A 478 -28.32 12.47 -1.90
C LEU A 478 -28.11 11.13 -2.60
N VAL A 479 -27.57 11.20 -3.81
CA VAL A 479 -27.14 10.03 -4.58
C VAL A 479 -25.65 10.15 -4.87
N ASP A 480 -24.88 9.18 -4.38
CA ASP A 480 -23.46 9.03 -4.70
C ASP A 480 -23.29 7.72 -5.49
N TRP A 481 -22.58 7.77 -6.62
CA TRP A 481 -22.29 6.57 -7.41
C TRP A 481 -20.89 6.59 -7.97
N SER A 482 -20.37 5.40 -8.22
CA SER A 482 -19.05 5.21 -8.77
C SER A 482 -19.02 4.00 -9.71
N ALA A 483 -18.30 4.13 -10.83
CA ALA A 483 -17.97 3.04 -11.72
C ALA A 483 -16.47 3.09 -12.00
N SER A 484 -15.76 2.01 -11.80
CA SER A 484 -14.32 1.95 -12.04
C SER A 484 -13.92 0.67 -12.78
N ARG A 485 -12.89 0.82 -13.61
CA ARG A 485 -12.19 -0.30 -14.25
C ARG A 485 -10.70 -0.16 -13.99
N SER A 486 -10.08 -1.22 -13.49
CA SER A 486 -8.65 -1.29 -13.31
C SER A 486 -8.04 -2.54 -13.97
N ARG A 487 -6.80 -2.40 -14.41
CA ARG A 487 -5.99 -3.49 -14.94
C ARG A 487 -4.62 -3.43 -14.28
N ASN A 488 -4.23 -4.54 -13.71
CA ASN A 488 -2.94 -4.74 -13.08
C ASN A 488 -2.18 -5.82 -13.82
N THR A 489 -0.88 -5.59 -14.10
CA THR A 489 0.00 -6.59 -14.72
C THR A 489 1.28 -6.73 -13.92
N GLN A 490 1.80 -7.95 -13.81
CA GLN A 490 3.16 -8.23 -13.39
C GLN A 490 3.83 -9.10 -14.44
N GLU A 491 4.99 -8.66 -14.93
CA GLU A 491 5.82 -9.38 -15.87
C GLU A 491 7.19 -9.63 -15.21
N GLU A 492 7.64 -10.87 -15.21
CA GLU A 492 8.97 -11.28 -14.77
C GLU A 492 9.68 -11.93 -15.97
N PRO A 493 10.15 -11.13 -16.91
CA PRO A 493 10.86 -11.66 -18.07
C PRO A 493 12.25 -12.11 -17.67
N ASP A 494 12.57 -13.38 -17.96
CA ASP A 494 13.91 -13.96 -17.85
C ASP A 494 14.53 -13.91 -16.44
N THR A 495 13.77 -14.30 -15.42
CA THR A 495 14.38 -14.57 -14.10
C THR A 495 15.36 -15.72 -14.20
N ARG A 496 16.62 -15.51 -13.80
CA ARG A 496 17.75 -16.44 -13.98
C ARG A 496 18.28 -16.93 -12.65
N PHE A 497 18.48 -18.22 -12.54
CA PHE A 497 19.14 -18.86 -11.41
C PHE A 497 20.35 -19.66 -11.89
N PHE A 498 21.49 -19.49 -11.21
CA PHE A 498 22.68 -20.31 -11.44
C PHE A 498 23.29 -20.71 -10.10
N ASN A 499 23.48 -21.99 -9.89
CA ASN A 499 23.93 -22.56 -8.63
C ASN A 499 25.07 -23.55 -8.85
N ASN A 500 26.02 -23.50 -7.92
CA ASN A 500 27.11 -24.49 -7.88
C ASN A 500 27.51 -24.77 -6.42
N SER A 501 28.17 -25.89 -6.21
CA SER A 501 28.96 -26.14 -5.02
C SER A 501 30.45 -26.08 -5.33
N SER A 502 31.26 -25.88 -4.30
CA SER A 502 32.71 -25.96 -4.38
C SER A 502 33.28 -26.56 -3.11
N ARG A 503 34.40 -27.32 -3.24
CA ARG A 503 35.16 -27.86 -2.10
C ARG A 503 36.65 -27.77 -2.35
N VAL A 504 37.41 -27.66 -1.26
CA VAL A 504 38.88 -27.62 -1.32
C VAL A 504 39.43 -28.98 -0.93
N LEU A 505 40.13 -29.64 -1.86
CA LEU A 505 40.81 -30.92 -1.62
C LEU A 505 42.26 -30.77 -2.01
N GLY A 506 43.18 -31.10 -1.08
CA GLY A 506 44.62 -31.00 -1.34
C GLY A 506 45.12 -29.60 -1.75
N GLY A 507 44.40 -28.52 -1.33
CA GLY A 507 44.72 -27.13 -1.70
C GLY A 507 44.20 -26.70 -3.07
N GLN A 508 43.48 -27.55 -3.79
CA GLN A 508 42.81 -27.23 -5.05
C GLN A 508 41.31 -27.11 -4.83
N THR A 509 40.68 -26.10 -5.45
CA THR A 509 39.22 -25.90 -5.44
C THR A 509 38.60 -26.68 -6.59
N PHE A 510 37.65 -27.55 -6.26
CA PHE A 510 36.83 -28.30 -7.21
C PHE A 510 35.45 -27.69 -7.24
N TYR A 511 34.87 -27.51 -8.43
CA TYR A 511 33.55 -26.93 -8.64
C TYR A 511 32.63 -27.99 -9.25
N GLU A 512 31.40 -28.03 -8.72
CA GLU A 512 30.31 -28.82 -9.29
C GLU A 512 29.10 -27.92 -9.45
N TRP A 513 28.51 -27.85 -10.63
CA TRP A 513 27.24 -27.18 -10.80
C TRP A 513 26.08 -28.08 -10.39
N GLU A 514 25.12 -27.51 -9.75
CA GLU A 514 23.98 -28.24 -9.21
C GLU A 514 22.96 -28.55 -10.31
N THR A 515 22.53 -29.81 -10.41
CA THR A 515 21.61 -30.28 -11.46
C THR A 515 20.41 -31.04 -10.92
N SER A 516 20.20 -31.08 -9.61
CA SER A 516 19.11 -31.83 -8.97
C SER A 516 17.91 -30.96 -8.64
N GLY A 517 16.71 -31.38 -8.98
CA GLY A 517 15.45 -30.79 -8.54
C GLY A 517 15.30 -29.32 -8.91
N LEU A 518 14.92 -28.49 -7.92
CA LEU A 518 14.71 -27.03 -8.06
C LEU A 518 16.02 -26.23 -8.15
N VAL A 519 17.17 -26.85 -8.01
CA VAL A 519 18.48 -26.20 -8.02
C VAL A 519 19.18 -26.18 -9.38
N ASN A 520 18.51 -26.63 -10.44
CA ASN A 520 19.09 -26.56 -11.80
C ASN A 520 19.25 -25.10 -12.22
N PRO A 521 20.33 -24.74 -12.94
CA PRO A 521 20.39 -23.44 -13.63
C PRO A 521 19.20 -23.29 -14.56
N ALA A 522 18.46 -22.20 -14.41
CA ALA A 522 17.15 -22.06 -15.00
C ALA A 522 16.83 -20.63 -15.42
N ARG A 523 15.86 -20.53 -16.32
CA ARG A 523 15.22 -19.28 -16.76
C ARG A 523 13.71 -19.40 -16.62
N TYR A 524 13.09 -18.41 -15.97
CA TYR A 524 11.66 -18.33 -15.77
C TYR A 524 11.12 -17.08 -16.44
N TYR A 525 9.98 -17.24 -17.09
CA TYR A 525 9.19 -16.16 -17.67
C TYR A 525 7.80 -16.23 -17.08
N ARG A 526 7.38 -15.19 -16.38
CA ARG A 526 6.10 -15.16 -15.68
C ARG A 526 5.31 -13.93 -16.08
N ASP A 527 4.05 -14.15 -16.40
CA ASP A 527 3.10 -13.11 -16.77
C ASP A 527 1.85 -13.25 -15.92
N LEU A 528 1.46 -12.16 -15.26
CA LEU A 528 0.21 -12.05 -14.53
C LEU A 528 -0.58 -10.86 -15.06
N GLU A 529 -1.85 -11.07 -15.31
CA GLU A 529 -2.82 -10.02 -15.60
C GLU A 529 -4.02 -10.16 -14.68
N GLU A 530 -4.43 -9.05 -14.06
CA GLU A 530 -5.67 -8.95 -13.29
C GLU A 530 -6.52 -7.78 -13.81
N LYS A 531 -7.79 -8.03 -14.04
CA LYS A 531 -8.81 -7.03 -14.40
C LYS A 531 -9.83 -6.97 -13.30
N ARG A 532 -10.25 -5.75 -12.97
CA ARG A 532 -11.27 -5.50 -11.95
C ARG A 532 -12.22 -4.42 -12.41
N ASP A 533 -13.52 -4.73 -12.36
CA ASP A 533 -14.63 -3.80 -12.61
C ASP A 533 -15.44 -3.65 -11.32
N ASP A 534 -15.64 -2.41 -10.86
CA ASP A 534 -16.43 -2.09 -9.69
C ASP A 534 -17.54 -1.09 -10.07
N VAL A 535 -18.74 -1.31 -9.54
CA VAL A 535 -19.88 -0.39 -9.65
C VAL A 535 -20.54 -0.29 -8.29
N SER A 536 -20.79 0.93 -7.80
CA SER A 536 -21.52 1.15 -6.56
C SER A 536 -22.47 2.34 -6.65
N ALA A 537 -23.54 2.31 -5.86
CA ALA A 537 -24.43 3.44 -5.66
C ALA A 537 -24.97 3.46 -4.23
N ASP A 538 -24.95 4.67 -3.65
CA ASP A 538 -25.44 4.99 -2.32
C ASP A 538 -26.57 6.00 -2.42
N PHE A 539 -27.66 5.75 -1.72
CA PHE A 539 -28.84 6.59 -1.64
C PHE A 539 -29.06 7.02 -0.19
N THR A 540 -28.97 8.30 0.09
CA THR A 540 -29.15 8.87 1.43
C THR A 540 -30.39 9.76 1.48
N LEU A 541 -31.31 9.46 2.39
CA LEU A 541 -32.53 10.21 2.59
C LEU A 541 -32.61 10.73 4.04
N PRO A 542 -32.47 12.04 4.28
CA PRO A 542 -32.81 12.65 5.54
C PRO A 542 -34.33 12.67 5.75
N VAL A 543 -34.81 12.31 6.94
CA VAL A 543 -36.24 12.30 7.29
C VAL A 543 -36.43 13.03 8.60
N ALA A 544 -37.08 14.20 8.55
CA ALA A 544 -37.49 14.92 9.75
C ALA A 544 -38.66 14.18 10.41
N VAL A 545 -38.53 13.82 11.68
CA VAL A 545 -39.57 13.18 12.50
C VAL A 545 -40.14 14.18 13.52
N ALA A 546 -41.37 13.98 13.89
CA ALA A 546 -42.03 14.80 14.92
C ALA A 546 -41.18 14.85 16.21
N GLY A 547 -40.90 16.05 16.74
CA GLY A 547 -40.04 16.28 17.89
C GLY A 547 -38.66 16.84 17.55
N GLY A 548 -38.40 17.21 16.28
CA GLY A 548 -37.14 17.82 15.83
C GLY A 548 -35.97 16.84 15.72
N LEU A 549 -36.28 15.55 15.49
CA LEU A 549 -35.29 14.51 15.23
C LEU A 549 -35.10 14.30 13.73
N ASP A 550 -33.88 14.46 13.25
CA ASP A 550 -33.52 14.22 11.85
C ASP A 550 -32.91 12.80 11.69
N LEU A 551 -33.72 11.86 11.23
CA LEU A 551 -33.26 10.51 10.87
C LEU A 551 -32.56 10.57 9.53
N LYS A 552 -31.51 9.73 9.36
CA LYS A 552 -30.93 9.52 8.03
C LYS A 552 -31.03 8.02 7.67
N PHE A 553 -31.66 7.73 6.55
CA PHE A 553 -31.66 6.39 5.96
C PHE A 553 -30.66 6.36 4.82
N LYS A 554 -29.79 5.33 4.82
CA LYS A 554 -28.86 5.09 3.74
C LYS A 554 -29.01 3.66 3.26
N THR A 555 -29.13 3.46 1.96
CA THR A 555 -29.17 2.15 1.29
C THR A 555 -28.31 2.20 0.04
N GLY A 556 -27.86 1.05 -0.42
CA GLY A 556 -27.08 1.00 -1.64
C GLY A 556 -26.60 -0.37 -2.00
N PHE A 557 -25.83 -0.44 -3.06
CA PHE A 557 -25.22 -1.67 -3.55
C PHE A 557 -23.77 -1.42 -4.02
N ALA A 558 -22.98 -2.49 -4.03
CA ALA A 558 -21.66 -2.51 -4.63
C ALA A 558 -21.43 -3.88 -5.27
N VAL A 559 -20.95 -3.86 -6.51
CA VAL A 559 -20.68 -5.05 -7.33
C VAL A 559 -19.23 -4.98 -7.77
N ALA A 560 -18.47 -6.07 -7.56
CA ALA A 560 -17.10 -6.21 -8.03
C ALA A 560 -16.94 -7.50 -8.84
N ARG A 561 -16.23 -7.41 -9.97
CA ARG A 561 -15.88 -8.53 -10.84
C ARG A 561 -14.38 -8.50 -11.07
N VAL A 562 -13.70 -9.59 -10.74
CA VAL A 562 -12.25 -9.68 -10.85
C VAL A 562 -11.87 -10.93 -11.62
N GLU A 563 -11.03 -10.78 -12.62
CA GLU A 563 -10.46 -11.87 -13.40
C GLU A 563 -8.94 -11.80 -13.32
N ARG A 564 -8.28 -12.94 -13.10
CA ARG A 564 -6.82 -13.06 -13.08
C ARG A 564 -6.37 -14.20 -13.96
N THR A 565 -5.29 -13.96 -14.70
CA THR A 565 -4.57 -15.01 -15.43
C THR A 565 -3.10 -14.99 -14.99
N PHE A 566 -2.55 -16.16 -14.79
CA PHE A 566 -1.13 -16.35 -14.49
C PHE A 566 -0.54 -17.41 -15.41
N ARG A 567 0.62 -17.11 -16.01
CA ARG A 567 1.33 -17.99 -16.95
C ARG A 567 2.81 -18.01 -16.62
N GLU A 568 3.39 -19.22 -16.66
CA GLU A 568 4.82 -19.43 -16.47
C GLU A 568 5.40 -20.30 -17.60
N ARG A 569 6.55 -19.91 -18.09
CA ARG A 569 7.41 -20.75 -18.91
C ARG A 569 8.76 -20.91 -18.23
N GLN A 570 9.29 -22.16 -18.28
CA GLN A 570 10.52 -22.54 -17.62
C GLN A 570 11.46 -23.28 -18.57
N TYR A 571 12.72 -22.87 -18.56
CA TYR A 571 13.79 -23.50 -19.32
C TYR A 571 14.95 -23.87 -18.38
N LEU A 572 15.36 -25.13 -18.40
CA LEU A 572 16.46 -25.62 -17.58
C LEU A 572 17.70 -25.87 -18.45
N TYR A 573 18.86 -25.46 -17.97
CA TYR A 573 20.11 -25.85 -18.60
C TYR A 573 20.45 -27.33 -18.29
N ARG A 574 20.90 -28.05 -19.32
CA ARG A 574 21.42 -29.41 -19.26
C ARG A 574 22.84 -29.44 -19.81
N SER A 575 23.68 -30.32 -19.26
CA SER A 575 25.06 -30.52 -19.72
C SER A 575 25.27 -31.87 -20.37
N LEU A 576 26.16 -31.88 -21.34
CA LEU A 576 26.79 -33.07 -21.91
C LEU A 576 28.30 -32.97 -21.69
N GLY A 577 28.75 -33.32 -20.47
CA GLY A 577 30.17 -33.38 -20.14
C GLY A 577 30.82 -32.06 -19.71
N ARG A 578 30.22 -30.87 -20.00
CA ARG A 578 30.78 -29.60 -19.57
C ARG A 578 30.79 -29.52 -18.04
N ARG A 579 31.97 -29.21 -17.49
CA ARG A 579 32.16 -29.00 -16.06
C ARG A 579 32.31 -27.50 -15.77
N PHE A 580 31.80 -27.07 -14.64
CA PHE A 580 32.00 -25.71 -14.15
C PHE A 580 33.43 -25.55 -13.59
N ASP A 581 34.11 -24.52 -14.04
CA ASP A 581 35.50 -24.21 -13.69
C ASP A 581 35.65 -23.10 -12.65
N GLY A 582 34.52 -22.58 -12.12
CA GLY A 582 34.49 -21.48 -11.19
C GLY A 582 34.32 -20.11 -11.87
N ASN A 583 34.26 -20.01 -13.20
CA ASN A 583 34.10 -18.77 -13.91
C ASN A 583 32.66 -18.58 -14.41
N ASP A 584 31.89 -17.77 -13.68
CA ASP A 584 30.49 -17.50 -13.96
C ASP A 584 30.26 -16.77 -15.30
N GLN A 585 31.22 -15.98 -15.74
CA GLN A 585 31.07 -15.12 -16.92
C GLN A 585 31.31 -15.88 -18.22
N THR A 586 32.01 -17.00 -18.18
CA THR A 586 32.37 -17.76 -19.37
C THR A 586 31.62 -19.07 -19.51
N PHE A 587 31.03 -19.62 -18.45
CA PHE A 587 30.41 -20.93 -18.46
C PHE A 587 29.28 -21.13 -19.47
N PHE A 588 28.45 -20.07 -19.66
CA PHE A 588 27.28 -20.07 -20.53
C PHE A 588 27.50 -19.36 -21.89
N LEU A 589 28.73 -19.16 -22.31
CA LEU A 589 29.03 -18.50 -23.60
C LEU A 589 28.48 -19.31 -24.78
N PRO A 590 28.17 -18.66 -25.93
CA PRO A 590 27.59 -19.31 -27.11
C PRO A 590 28.45 -20.42 -27.71
N GLU A 591 29.75 -20.43 -27.43
CA GLU A 591 30.67 -21.49 -27.83
C GLU A 591 30.43 -22.82 -27.11
N PHE A 592 29.77 -22.79 -25.97
CA PHE A 592 29.40 -23.97 -25.17
C PHE A 592 27.89 -24.23 -25.21
N VAL A 593 27.07 -23.18 -25.19
CA VAL A 593 25.60 -23.31 -25.24
C VAL A 593 25.20 -23.65 -26.68
N GLY A 594 24.52 -24.75 -26.86
CA GLY A 594 24.05 -25.20 -28.14
C GLY A 594 25.16 -25.73 -29.07
N ASN A 595 26.35 -26.08 -28.53
CA ASN A 595 27.47 -26.51 -29.33
C ASN A 595 27.21 -27.91 -29.92
N VAL A 596 27.03 -27.98 -31.25
CA VAL A 596 26.82 -29.17 -32.03
C VAL A 596 27.95 -29.38 -33.04
N SER A 597 28.35 -30.63 -33.24
CA SER A 597 29.32 -30.98 -34.26
C SER A 597 28.79 -30.66 -35.66
N ALA A 598 29.52 -29.89 -36.43
CA ALA A 598 29.16 -29.57 -37.79
C ALA A 598 29.07 -30.83 -38.72
N THR A 599 29.79 -31.90 -38.37
CA THR A 599 29.81 -33.12 -39.14
C THR A 599 28.65 -34.06 -38.84
N THR A 600 28.26 -34.14 -37.54
CA THR A 600 27.26 -35.12 -37.09
C THR A 600 25.92 -34.52 -36.72
N GLY A 601 25.84 -33.18 -36.59
CA GLY A 601 24.66 -32.48 -36.07
C GLY A 601 24.31 -32.81 -34.60
N ARG A 602 25.19 -33.55 -33.89
CA ARG A 602 24.98 -33.94 -32.49
C ARG A 602 25.71 -32.99 -31.54
N PHE A 603 25.21 -32.85 -30.33
CA PHE A 603 25.94 -32.13 -29.29
C PHE A 603 27.33 -32.70 -29.08
N THR A 604 28.30 -31.82 -28.85
CA THR A 604 29.66 -32.21 -28.43
C THR A 604 29.67 -32.57 -26.93
N ASN A 605 30.72 -33.24 -26.48
CA ASN A 605 30.87 -33.65 -25.06
C ASN A 605 31.15 -32.47 -24.11
N ASP A 606 31.23 -31.22 -24.60
CA ASP A 606 31.39 -29.99 -23.80
C ASP A 606 30.25 -29.03 -24.06
N SER A 607 29.04 -29.55 -24.19
CA SER A 607 27.86 -28.73 -24.57
C SER A 607 26.90 -28.51 -23.43
N LEU A 608 26.32 -27.30 -23.38
CA LEU A 608 25.13 -26.97 -22.62
C LEU A 608 23.95 -26.80 -23.59
N PHE A 609 22.75 -27.11 -23.17
CA PHE A 609 21.53 -26.83 -23.94
C PHE A 609 20.34 -26.58 -23.01
N LEU A 610 19.33 -25.88 -23.52
CA LEU A 610 18.09 -25.60 -22.81
C LEU A 610 17.05 -26.69 -23.07
N GLN A 611 16.41 -27.15 -22.03
CA GLN A 611 15.23 -28.01 -22.04
C GLN A 611 14.02 -27.18 -21.61
N ASP A 612 12.97 -27.19 -22.41
CA ASP A 612 11.69 -26.64 -22.04
C ASP A 612 11.01 -27.57 -21.01
N THR A 613 10.77 -27.05 -19.82
CA THR A 613 10.12 -27.75 -18.70
C THR A 613 8.83 -27.07 -18.27
N SER A 614 8.32 -26.17 -19.11
CA SER A 614 7.04 -25.52 -18.89
C SER A 614 5.92 -26.54 -18.70
N ALA A 615 5.11 -26.39 -17.69
CA ALA A 615 4.06 -27.34 -17.35
C ALA A 615 2.71 -26.63 -17.11
N PRO A 616 1.59 -27.24 -17.55
CA PRO A 616 0.24 -26.69 -17.30
C PRO A 616 -0.03 -26.41 -15.81
N ARG A 617 0.52 -27.25 -14.91
CA ARG A 617 0.39 -27.10 -13.45
C ARG A 617 0.94 -25.77 -12.91
N ASN A 618 1.80 -25.08 -13.67
CA ASN A 618 2.38 -23.81 -13.30
C ASN A 618 1.52 -22.60 -13.77
N ASN A 619 0.38 -22.88 -14.40
CA ASN A 619 -0.53 -21.88 -14.93
C ASN A 619 -1.88 -21.99 -14.24
N TYR A 620 -2.50 -20.83 -13.94
CA TYR A 620 -3.84 -20.81 -13.38
C TYR A 620 -4.66 -19.60 -13.88
N ASP A 621 -5.96 -19.75 -13.82
CA ASP A 621 -6.95 -18.71 -14.05
C ASP A 621 -7.80 -18.55 -12.79
N GLY A 622 -8.13 -17.30 -12.43
CA GLY A 622 -8.93 -16.96 -11.26
C GLY A 622 -10.07 -16.01 -11.63
N ALA A 623 -11.24 -16.24 -11.06
CA ALA A 623 -12.38 -15.34 -11.14
C ALA A 623 -12.97 -15.10 -9.76
N MET A 624 -13.38 -13.86 -9.46
CA MET A 624 -14.06 -13.51 -8.21
C MET A 624 -15.19 -12.53 -8.48
N ASP A 625 -16.38 -12.92 -8.08
CA ASP A 625 -17.60 -12.12 -8.12
C ASP A 625 -18.04 -11.79 -6.69
N VAL A 626 -18.26 -10.50 -6.42
CA VAL A 626 -18.78 -10.01 -5.13
C VAL A 626 -19.96 -9.09 -5.38
N ASP A 627 -21.14 -9.46 -4.85
CA ASP A 627 -22.34 -8.63 -4.88
C ASP A 627 -22.72 -8.27 -3.44
N GLY A 628 -22.80 -6.97 -3.15
CA GLY A 628 -23.12 -6.45 -1.84
C GLY A 628 -24.31 -5.50 -1.87
N TYR A 629 -25.26 -5.68 -0.95
CA TYR A 629 -26.41 -4.79 -0.75
C TYR A 629 -26.48 -4.41 0.72
N TYR A 630 -26.85 -3.19 1.04
CA TYR A 630 -26.95 -2.76 2.42
C TYR A 630 -28.12 -1.80 2.67
N ALA A 631 -28.55 -1.77 3.93
CA ALA A 631 -29.43 -0.75 4.47
C ALA A 631 -28.99 -0.38 5.87
N MET A 632 -29.02 0.91 6.19
CA MET A 632 -28.67 1.44 7.52
C MET A 632 -29.49 2.69 7.85
N ALA A 633 -29.61 2.97 9.14
CA ALA A 633 -30.26 4.17 9.65
C ALA A 633 -29.42 4.81 10.74
N GLU A 634 -29.34 6.12 10.72
CA GLU A 634 -28.80 6.94 11.80
C GLU A 634 -29.96 7.62 12.54
N VAL A 635 -30.03 7.41 13.84
CA VAL A 635 -31.10 7.84 14.73
C VAL A 635 -30.49 8.69 15.84
N PRO A 636 -30.72 10.01 15.87
CA PRO A 636 -30.39 10.85 17.01
C PRO A 636 -31.44 10.58 18.11
N LEU A 637 -31.00 10.15 19.29
CA LEU A 637 -31.84 9.94 20.49
C LEU A 637 -31.60 11.12 21.46
N GLY A 638 -32.31 12.23 21.22
CA GLY A 638 -32.08 13.49 21.88
C GLY A 638 -30.80 14.20 21.43
N LYS A 639 -30.27 15.14 22.22
CA LYS A 639 -29.16 16.02 21.82
C LYS A 639 -27.76 15.40 21.99
N LYS A 640 -27.64 14.30 22.71
CA LYS A 640 -26.34 13.75 23.13
C LYS A 640 -26.07 12.34 22.65
N LEU A 641 -27.09 11.59 22.28
CA LEU A 641 -26.96 10.19 21.91
C LEU A 641 -27.35 10.00 20.45
N ARG A 642 -26.47 9.36 19.68
CA ARG A 642 -26.69 9.02 18.30
C ARG A 642 -26.40 7.54 18.10
N VAL A 643 -27.34 6.83 17.51
CA VAL A 643 -27.26 5.40 17.24
C VAL A 643 -27.34 5.17 15.74
N THR A 644 -26.43 4.40 15.21
CA THR A 644 -26.42 4.01 13.80
C THR A 644 -26.40 2.50 13.73
N GLY A 645 -27.37 1.92 13.06
CA GLY A 645 -27.47 0.47 12.89
C GLY A 645 -27.83 0.10 11.45
N GLY A 646 -27.40 -1.09 11.04
CA GLY A 646 -27.73 -1.59 9.71
C GLY A 646 -27.15 -2.96 9.44
N VAL A 647 -27.39 -3.43 8.23
CA VAL A 647 -26.96 -4.75 7.78
C VAL A 647 -26.48 -4.65 6.32
N ARG A 648 -25.43 -5.39 6.03
CA ARG A 648 -24.95 -5.65 4.67
C ARG A 648 -25.05 -7.14 4.37
N LEU A 649 -25.50 -7.45 3.18
CA LEU A 649 -25.54 -8.80 2.63
C LEU A 649 -24.51 -8.88 1.52
N GLU A 650 -23.58 -9.83 1.59
CA GLU A 650 -22.58 -10.07 0.55
C GLU A 650 -22.68 -11.51 0.02
N SER A 651 -22.73 -11.64 -1.30
CA SER A 651 -22.54 -12.91 -2.01
C SER A 651 -21.14 -12.92 -2.62
N THR A 652 -20.38 -13.98 -2.41
CA THR A 652 -19.02 -14.16 -2.93
C THR A 652 -18.97 -15.46 -3.70
N ASP A 653 -18.47 -15.42 -4.93
CA ASP A 653 -18.09 -16.59 -5.74
C ASP A 653 -16.64 -16.43 -6.19
N ILE A 654 -15.77 -17.34 -5.77
CA ILE A 654 -14.35 -17.38 -6.17
C ILE A 654 -14.09 -18.73 -6.79
N LEU A 655 -13.46 -18.73 -7.96
CA LEU A 655 -12.96 -19.91 -8.66
C LEU A 655 -11.50 -19.69 -9.03
N VAL A 656 -10.63 -20.62 -8.66
CA VAL A 656 -9.23 -20.68 -9.10
C VAL A 656 -8.96 -22.04 -9.69
N ALA A 657 -8.67 -22.10 -10.98
CA ALA A 657 -8.43 -23.33 -11.71
C ALA A 657 -7.01 -23.39 -12.28
N SER A 658 -6.29 -24.48 -12.04
CA SER A 658 -5.02 -24.77 -12.73
C SER A 658 -5.32 -25.20 -14.18
N GLN A 659 -4.41 -24.90 -15.09
CA GLN A 659 -4.47 -25.50 -16.44
C GLN A 659 -4.17 -27.01 -16.45
N ASP A 660 -3.59 -27.54 -15.37
CA ASP A 660 -3.54 -28.98 -15.11
C ASP A 660 -4.85 -29.43 -14.46
N THR A 661 -5.74 -29.99 -15.24
CA THR A 661 -7.09 -30.46 -14.83
C THR A 661 -7.05 -31.61 -13.80
N THR A 662 -5.88 -32.15 -13.49
CA THR A 662 -5.71 -33.15 -12.41
C THR A 662 -5.55 -32.48 -11.04
N ARG A 663 -5.26 -31.18 -11.03
CA ARG A 663 -5.15 -30.38 -9.81
C ARG A 663 -6.55 -29.93 -9.35
N ARG A 664 -6.72 -29.92 -8.03
CA ARG A 664 -7.98 -29.48 -7.42
C ARG A 664 -8.19 -27.99 -7.61
N GLU A 665 -9.41 -27.60 -7.97
CA GLU A 665 -9.82 -26.20 -8.04
C GLU A 665 -10.03 -25.60 -6.65
N GLY A 666 -9.64 -24.35 -6.46
CA GLY A 666 -10.02 -23.56 -5.29
C GLY A 666 -11.37 -22.89 -5.50
N ILE A 667 -12.38 -23.31 -4.74
CA ILE A 667 -13.75 -22.82 -4.87
C ILE A 667 -14.23 -22.26 -3.53
N LEU A 668 -14.71 -21.01 -3.54
CA LEU A 668 -15.37 -20.40 -2.38
C LEU A 668 -16.69 -19.76 -2.81
N ARG A 669 -17.83 -20.33 -2.36
CA ARG A 669 -19.19 -19.81 -2.60
C ARG A 669 -19.88 -19.57 -1.29
N GLU A 670 -20.05 -18.29 -0.94
CA GLU A 670 -20.54 -17.90 0.37
C GLU A 670 -21.54 -16.73 0.29
N ARG A 671 -22.50 -16.74 1.23
CA ARG A 671 -23.41 -15.62 1.46
C ARG A 671 -23.30 -15.19 2.91
N ASP A 672 -22.92 -13.96 3.12
CA ASP A 672 -22.63 -13.41 4.44
C ASP A 672 -23.60 -12.30 4.81
N THR A 673 -24.09 -12.36 6.05
CA THR A 673 -24.86 -11.28 6.68
C THR A 673 -23.95 -10.56 7.67
N LEU A 674 -23.73 -9.28 7.42
CA LEU A 674 -22.75 -8.43 8.12
C LEU A 674 -23.51 -7.30 8.85
N PRO A 675 -24.02 -7.53 10.08
CA PRO A 675 -24.65 -6.50 10.88
C PRO A 675 -23.61 -5.52 11.44
N ALA A 676 -24.03 -4.27 11.65
CA ALA A 676 -23.24 -3.26 12.35
C ALA A 676 -24.13 -2.38 13.24
N LEU A 677 -23.59 -2.00 14.39
CA LEU A 677 -24.21 -1.08 15.32
C LEU A 677 -23.13 -0.14 15.88
N SER A 678 -23.35 1.15 15.82
CA SER A 678 -22.48 2.17 16.40
C SER A 678 -23.29 3.12 17.26
N VAL A 679 -22.75 3.45 18.42
CA VAL A 679 -23.35 4.37 19.39
C VAL A 679 -22.33 5.45 19.71
N VAL A 680 -22.74 6.71 19.59
CA VAL A 680 -21.94 7.89 19.95
C VAL A 680 -22.69 8.67 21.02
N TYR A 681 -22.07 8.80 22.18
CA TYR A 681 -22.58 9.60 23.30
C TYR A 681 -21.69 10.83 23.52
N GLU A 682 -22.25 12.01 23.33
CA GLU A 682 -21.60 13.31 23.59
C GLU A 682 -21.64 13.59 25.11
N VAL A 683 -20.57 13.26 25.84
CA VAL A 683 -20.44 13.51 27.28
C VAL A 683 -20.47 15.02 27.56
N GLY A 684 -19.93 15.80 26.66
CA GLY A 684 -19.93 17.26 26.65
C GLY A 684 -19.55 17.78 25.27
N SER A 685 -19.54 19.09 25.08
CA SER A 685 -19.22 19.71 23.77
C SER A 685 -17.85 19.34 23.18
N LYS A 686 -16.95 18.79 24.01
CA LYS A 686 -15.58 18.41 23.62
C LYS A 686 -15.23 16.95 23.88
N MET A 687 -16.16 16.11 24.31
CA MET A 687 -15.91 14.73 24.69
C MET A 687 -16.94 13.78 24.10
N ASN A 688 -16.49 12.72 23.47
CA ASN A 688 -17.31 11.63 22.97
C ASN A 688 -16.93 10.30 23.63
N LEU A 689 -17.93 9.48 23.89
CA LEU A 689 -17.80 8.06 24.14
C LEU A 689 -18.45 7.32 22.99
N ARG A 690 -17.71 6.38 22.38
CA ARG A 690 -18.17 5.59 21.24
C ARG A 690 -18.12 4.12 21.58
N ALA A 691 -19.16 3.39 21.21
CA ALA A 691 -19.16 1.93 21.22
C ALA A 691 -19.61 1.43 19.83
N ALA A 692 -18.97 0.40 19.34
CA ALA A 692 -19.33 -0.18 18.04
C ALA A 692 -19.21 -1.71 18.07
N PHE A 693 -20.14 -2.34 17.35
CA PHE A 693 -20.11 -3.74 16.98
C PHE A 693 -20.24 -3.84 15.46
N GLY A 694 -19.47 -4.75 14.84
CA GLY A 694 -19.65 -5.03 13.44
C GLY A 694 -19.04 -6.37 13.03
N ARG A 695 -19.77 -7.11 12.19
CA ARG A 695 -19.27 -8.33 11.58
C ARG A 695 -18.64 -8.03 10.24
N THR A 696 -17.42 -8.53 10.05
CA THR A 696 -16.61 -8.38 8.83
C THR A 696 -16.06 -9.73 8.40
N LEU A 697 -15.39 -9.76 7.27
CA LEU A 697 -14.77 -10.98 6.75
C LEU A 697 -13.39 -10.68 6.13
N ALA A 698 -12.60 -11.74 5.94
CA ALA A 698 -11.41 -11.71 5.09
C ALA A 698 -11.43 -12.92 4.17
N ARG A 699 -11.30 -12.66 2.85
CA ARG A 699 -11.29 -13.68 1.80
C ARG A 699 -9.86 -14.13 1.51
N PRO A 700 -9.64 -15.40 1.15
CA PRO A 700 -8.38 -15.79 0.53
C PRO A 700 -8.22 -15.08 -0.81
N ASN A 701 -6.97 -14.84 -1.22
CA ASN A 701 -6.66 -14.30 -2.54
C ASN A 701 -6.43 -15.45 -3.56
N PHE A 702 -6.36 -15.12 -4.84
CA PHE A 702 -6.17 -16.12 -5.89
C PHE A 702 -4.89 -16.93 -5.72
N ARG A 703 -3.78 -16.28 -5.34
CA ARG A 703 -2.48 -16.96 -5.15
C ARG A 703 -2.50 -17.96 -3.99
N GLU A 704 -3.27 -17.67 -2.95
CA GLU A 704 -3.41 -18.56 -1.79
C GLU A 704 -4.24 -19.81 -2.10
N LEU A 705 -5.17 -19.70 -3.05
CA LEU A 705 -5.98 -20.83 -3.51
C LEU A 705 -5.30 -21.62 -4.65
N ALA A 706 -4.41 -20.97 -5.42
CA ALA A 706 -3.81 -21.58 -6.60
C ALA A 706 -2.81 -22.69 -6.22
N PRO A 707 -2.99 -23.94 -6.67
CA PRO A 707 -2.08 -25.05 -6.40
C PRO A 707 -0.80 -24.96 -7.25
N TYR A 708 -0.11 -23.81 -7.17
CA TYR A 708 1.06 -23.43 -7.93
C TYR A 708 2.26 -23.22 -7.01
N GLU A 709 3.41 -23.73 -7.39
CA GLU A 709 4.66 -23.74 -6.62
C GLU A 709 5.58 -22.59 -7.06
N THR A 710 6.04 -21.76 -6.13
CA THR A 710 7.08 -20.73 -6.39
C THR A 710 8.10 -20.66 -5.27
N PHE A 711 9.24 -20.00 -5.54
CA PHE A 711 10.26 -19.62 -4.58
C PHE A 711 10.92 -18.30 -5.04
N GLU A 712 11.48 -17.53 -4.12
CA GLU A 712 12.13 -16.26 -4.44
C GLU A 712 13.59 -16.43 -4.89
N PHE A 713 14.29 -17.39 -4.27
CA PHE A 713 15.67 -17.76 -4.61
C PHE A 713 15.88 -19.23 -4.30
N VAL A 714 16.91 -19.82 -4.88
CA VAL A 714 17.23 -21.24 -4.64
C VAL A 714 17.71 -21.42 -3.19
N GLY A 715 17.06 -22.32 -2.47
CA GLY A 715 17.27 -22.53 -1.03
C GLY A 715 16.23 -21.86 -0.14
N ASP A 716 15.32 -21.08 -0.70
CA ASP A 716 14.16 -20.59 0.04
C ASP A 716 13.08 -21.66 0.18
N PHE A 717 12.07 -21.41 1.00
CA PHE A 717 10.90 -22.25 1.07
C PHE A 717 10.09 -22.20 -0.23
N VAL A 718 9.53 -23.34 -0.61
CA VAL A 718 8.58 -23.41 -1.73
C VAL A 718 7.20 -22.98 -1.23
N TYR A 719 6.61 -21.98 -1.84
CA TYR A 719 5.26 -21.56 -1.55
C TYR A 719 4.26 -22.24 -2.47
N ILE A 720 3.24 -22.90 -1.89
CA ILE A 720 2.15 -23.56 -2.61
C ILE A 720 0.79 -23.06 -2.07
N GLY A 721 -0.16 -22.80 -2.96
CA GLY A 721 -1.50 -22.43 -2.54
C GLY A 721 -2.31 -23.61 -2.00
N ASN A 722 -3.36 -23.28 -1.22
CA ASN A 722 -4.27 -24.26 -0.62
C ASN A 722 -5.70 -24.06 -1.18
N PRO A 723 -6.19 -24.95 -2.05
CA PRO A 723 -7.53 -24.83 -2.65
C PRO A 723 -8.67 -25.00 -1.63
N ASP A 724 -8.40 -25.50 -0.42
CA ASP A 724 -9.37 -25.75 0.64
C ASP A 724 -9.58 -24.58 1.60
N LEU A 725 -8.93 -23.44 1.35
CA LEU A 725 -9.06 -22.27 2.22
C LEU A 725 -10.50 -21.76 2.29
N LYS A 726 -10.89 -21.46 3.52
CA LYS A 726 -12.16 -20.83 3.88
C LYS A 726 -11.96 -19.35 4.14
N ARG A 727 -13.03 -18.56 3.98
CA ARG A 727 -13.03 -17.17 4.46
C ARG A 727 -12.94 -17.11 5.97
N THR A 728 -12.32 -16.08 6.50
CA THR A 728 -12.37 -15.70 7.91
C THR A 728 -13.63 -14.86 8.15
N LEU A 729 -14.44 -15.17 9.18
CA LEU A 729 -15.46 -14.28 9.73
C LEU A 729 -14.94 -13.64 11.00
N ILE A 730 -15.25 -12.36 11.22
CA ILE A 730 -14.69 -11.59 12.33
C ILE A 730 -15.77 -10.74 12.96
N ASP A 731 -16.02 -10.98 14.24
CA ASP A 731 -16.86 -10.14 15.08
C ASP A 731 -15.97 -9.11 15.80
N ASN A 732 -16.23 -7.83 15.53
CA ASN A 732 -15.44 -6.71 16.01
C ASN A 732 -16.22 -5.94 17.09
N TYR A 733 -15.57 -5.64 18.20
CA TYR A 733 -16.09 -4.84 19.30
C TYR A 733 -15.11 -3.72 19.59
N ASP A 734 -15.57 -2.49 19.56
CA ASP A 734 -14.76 -1.29 19.78
C ASP A 734 -15.39 -0.41 20.85
N LEU A 735 -14.57 0.11 21.76
CA LEU A 735 -14.92 1.13 22.73
C LEU A 735 -13.88 2.24 22.63
N ARG A 736 -14.32 3.52 22.54
CA ARG A 736 -13.41 4.66 22.42
C ARG A 736 -13.93 5.86 23.18
N TRP A 737 -13.03 6.48 23.96
CA TRP A 737 -13.21 7.78 24.55
C TRP A 737 -12.32 8.80 23.82
N GLU A 738 -12.88 9.98 23.54
CA GLU A 738 -12.19 11.07 22.84
C GLU A 738 -12.42 12.39 23.58
N TRP A 739 -11.34 13.14 23.77
CA TRP A 739 -11.38 14.49 24.33
C TRP A 739 -10.67 15.46 23.37
N PHE A 740 -11.45 16.34 22.75
CA PHE A 740 -10.99 17.37 21.83
C PHE A 740 -10.60 18.61 22.64
N THR A 741 -9.33 18.71 23.04
CA THR A 741 -8.82 19.74 23.96
C THR A 741 -8.77 21.13 23.30
N GLY A 742 -8.65 21.20 21.95
CA GLY A 742 -8.64 22.43 21.17
C GLY A 742 -8.51 22.15 19.66
N PRO A 743 -8.50 23.18 18.82
CA PRO A 743 -8.36 23.02 17.38
C PRO A 743 -7.07 22.27 17.01
N GLY A 744 -7.20 21.10 16.39
CA GLY A 744 -6.08 20.26 16.03
C GLY A 744 -5.45 19.48 17.19
N GLN A 745 -6.12 19.41 18.36
CA GLN A 745 -5.62 18.76 19.57
C GLN A 745 -6.61 17.72 20.07
N ILE A 746 -6.10 16.53 20.47
CA ILE A 746 -6.91 15.42 20.94
C ILE A 746 -6.15 14.58 21.97
N VAL A 747 -6.90 14.02 22.92
CA VAL A 747 -6.52 12.88 23.72
C VAL A 747 -7.59 11.81 23.50
N ALA A 748 -7.16 10.60 23.14
CA ALA A 748 -8.13 9.51 22.95
C ALA A 748 -7.57 8.19 23.46
N MET A 749 -8.49 7.35 23.93
CA MET A 749 -8.22 5.96 24.35
C MET A 749 -9.22 5.04 23.68
N SER A 750 -8.76 3.92 23.16
CA SER A 750 -9.60 2.88 22.58
C SER A 750 -9.27 1.53 23.19
N ALA A 751 -10.28 0.68 23.30
CA ALA A 751 -10.12 -0.75 23.52
C ALA A 751 -10.88 -1.48 22.42
N PHE A 752 -10.32 -2.59 21.94
CA PHE A 752 -10.94 -3.39 20.89
C PHE A 752 -10.76 -4.88 21.14
N LEU A 753 -11.73 -5.65 20.66
CA LEU A 753 -11.74 -7.11 20.65
C LEU A 753 -12.21 -7.58 19.27
N LYS A 754 -11.52 -8.56 18.70
CA LYS A 754 -11.88 -9.24 17.46
C LYS A 754 -11.91 -10.73 17.71
N GLU A 755 -13.04 -11.36 17.42
CA GLU A 755 -13.20 -12.81 17.46
C GLU A 755 -13.26 -13.34 16.04
N MET A 756 -12.34 -14.25 15.70
CA MET A 756 -12.16 -14.76 14.35
C MET A 756 -12.56 -16.22 14.28
N LYS A 757 -13.28 -16.56 13.23
CA LYS A 757 -13.56 -17.94 12.82
C LYS A 757 -12.80 -18.22 11.53
N ASN A 758 -12.05 -19.32 11.49
CA ASN A 758 -11.19 -19.73 10.39
C ASN A 758 -10.18 -18.62 9.97
N PRO A 759 -9.37 -18.05 10.89
CA PRO A 759 -8.32 -17.13 10.47
C PRO A 759 -7.40 -17.82 9.45
N ILE A 760 -6.75 -17.02 8.57
CA ILE A 760 -5.83 -17.56 7.56
C ILE A 760 -4.42 -17.25 8.02
N GLU A 761 -3.59 -18.29 8.16
CA GLU A 761 -2.20 -18.20 8.60
C GLU A 761 -1.25 -18.85 7.61
N LYS A 762 -0.03 -18.31 7.53
CA LYS A 762 1.08 -18.85 6.76
C LYS A 762 1.90 -19.78 7.66
N ALA A 763 2.01 -21.06 7.28
CA ALA A 763 2.73 -22.06 8.04
C ALA A 763 3.67 -22.86 7.16
N ILE A 764 4.77 -23.36 7.75
CA ILE A 764 5.63 -24.36 7.09
C ILE A 764 4.91 -25.69 7.20
N PHE A 765 4.61 -26.28 6.05
CA PHE A 765 3.94 -27.56 5.93
C PHE A 765 4.97 -28.66 5.61
N ALA A 766 4.90 -29.77 6.33
CA ALA A 766 5.65 -30.97 6.02
C ALA A 766 4.67 -32.06 5.59
N PRO A 767 4.50 -32.35 4.28
CA PRO A 767 3.63 -33.42 3.85
C PRO A 767 4.12 -34.76 4.37
N THR A 768 3.22 -35.56 4.88
CA THR A 768 3.50 -36.90 5.37
C THR A 768 3.98 -37.82 4.22
N GLY A 769 5.20 -38.32 4.31
CA GLY A 769 5.72 -39.38 3.42
C GLY A 769 6.63 -38.95 2.29
N VAL A 770 6.95 -37.69 2.13
CA VAL A 770 7.97 -37.24 1.17
C VAL A 770 9.13 -36.63 1.95
N ILE A 771 10.35 -37.06 1.67
CA ILE A 771 11.55 -36.38 2.17
C ILE A 771 11.62 -35.04 1.46
N ILE A 772 11.14 -33.99 2.09
CA ILE A 772 11.13 -32.64 1.49
C ILE A 772 12.40 -31.94 1.89
N ASN A 773 13.27 -31.89 0.95
CA ASN A 773 14.56 -31.26 1.09
C ASN A 773 14.52 -29.73 1.18
N GLN A 774 13.35 -29.09 0.95
CA GLN A 774 13.27 -27.62 0.87
C GLN A 774 12.22 -26.98 1.80
N GLY A 775 11.29 -27.72 2.41
CA GLY A 775 10.18 -27.17 3.19
C GLY A 775 9.17 -26.41 2.33
N GLU A 776 7.90 -26.68 2.53
CA GLU A 776 6.80 -26.01 1.83
C GLU A 776 6.11 -25.04 2.77
N ILE A 777 5.76 -23.88 2.25
CA ILE A 777 4.92 -22.90 2.94
C ILE A 777 3.55 -22.95 2.31
N GLN A 778 2.52 -23.06 3.16
CA GLN A 778 1.14 -23.06 2.74
C GLN A 778 0.29 -22.19 3.68
N PHE A 779 -0.79 -21.59 3.17
CA PHE A 779 -1.81 -20.98 4.01
C PHE A 779 -2.80 -22.02 4.51
N GLN A 780 -3.22 -21.88 5.78
CA GLN A 780 -4.14 -22.78 6.46
C GLN A 780 -5.18 -22.00 7.27
N ASN A 781 -6.30 -22.64 7.62
CA ASN A 781 -7.32 -22.08 8.49
C ASN A 781 -7.31 -22.78 9.87
N PRO A 782 -6.68 -22.24 10.90
CA PRO A 782 -7.00 -22.54 12.28
C PRO A 782 -8.49 -22.35 12.57
N GLU A 783 -9.03 -23.06 13.58
CA GLU A 783 -10.48 -23.02 13.85
C GLU A 783 -10.92 -21.65 14.37
N LYS A 784 -10.18 -21.11 15.32
CA LYS A 784 -10.51 -19.84 15.98
C LYS A 784 -9.27 -18.98 16.18
N GLY A 785 -9.50 -17.69 16.27
CA GLY A 785 -8.52 -16.71 16.67
C GLY A 785 -9.17 -15.57 17.44
N ARG A 786 -8.40 -14.91 18.28
CA ARG A 786 -8.83 -13.73 19.03
C ARG A 786 -7.72 -12.70 18.99
N VAL A 787 -8.09 -11.44 18.80
CA VAL A 787 -7.17 -10.29 18.90
C VAL A 787 -7.81 -9.23 19.76
N TYR A 788 -7.11 -8.76 20.77
CA TYR A 788 -7.59 -7.70 21.64
C TYR A 788 -6.47 -6.74 22.01
N GLY A 789 -6.82 -5.49 22.26
CA GLY A 789 -5.82 -4.49 22.54
C GLY A 789 -6.38 -3.14 22.96
N ALA A 790 -5.46 -2.24 23.25
CA ALA A 790 -5.73 -0.86 23.59
C ALA A 790 -4.89 0.09 22.74
N GLU A 791 -5.48 1.23 22.39
CA GLU A 791 -4.82 2.33 21.68
C GLU A 791 -4.88 3.59 22.55
N PHE A 792 -3.79 4.33 22.59
CA PHE A 792 -3.71 5.67 23.17
C PHE A 792 -3.24 6.66 22.10
N GLU A 793 -3.91 7.80 21.98
CA GLU A 793 -3.56 8.87 21.08
C GLU A 793 -3.48 10.20 21.82
N LEU A 794 -2.39 10.89 21.63
CA LEU A 794 -2.18 12.25 22.13
C LEU A 794 -1.68 13.13 20.97
N ARG A 795 -2.35 14.26 20.74
CA ARG A 795 -1.83 15.33 19.89
C ARG A 795 -2.05 16.66 20.59
N GLN A 796 -0.97 17.34 20.93
CA GLN A 796 -1.02 18.53 21.75
C GLN A 796 -0.06 19.60 21.24
N LYS A 797 -0.56 20.84 21.09
CA LYS A 797 0.29 22.02 20.87
C LYS A 797 0.96 22.41 22.19
N LEU A 798 2.26 22.55 22.19
CA LEU A 798 3.05 22.80 23.40
C LEU A 798 2.99 24.25 23.89
N GLY A 799 2.51 25.18 23.08
CA GLY A 799 2.29 26.59 23.46
C GLY A 799 1.32 26.78 24.64
N GLY A 800 0.40 25.85 24.86
CA GLY A 800 -0.46 25.86 26.04
C GLY A 800 0.25 25.51 27.35
N LEU A 801 1.39 24.81 27.26
CA LEU A 801 2.24 24.49 28.40
C LEU A 801 3.29 25.58 28.64
N TRP A 802 3.90 26.08 27.58
CA TRP A 802 4.93 27.11 27.64
C TRP A 802 4.97 27.91 26.33
N GLN A 803 4.73 29.21 26.41
CA GLN A 803 4.57 30.10 25.25
C GLN A 803 5.70 30.07 24.22
N PRO A 804 6.99 29.97 24.58
CA PRO A 804 8.07 29.79 23.60
C PRO A 804 7.94 28.54 22.74
N LEU A 805 7.18 27.53 23.18
CA LEU A 805 6.90 26.30 22.43
C LEU A 805 5.62 26.39 21.57
N ALA A 806 5.06 27.58 21.34
CA ALA A 806 3.82 27.79 20.60
C ALA A 806 3.84 27.21 19.16
N ASN A 807 5.01 27.12 18.55
CA ASN A 807 5.21 26.54 17.23
C ASN A 807 5.46 25.03 17.24
N PHE A 808 5.49 24.40 18.42
CA PHE A 808 5.71 22.96 18.55
C PHE A 808 4.42 22.21 18.79
N THR A 809 4.29 21.06 18.14
CA THR A 809 3.22 20.09 18.37
C THR A 809 3.88 18.74 18.69
N PHE A 810 3.40 18.09 19.74
CA PHE A 810 3.79 16.75 20.11
C PHE A 810 2.67 15.79 19.78
N GLY A 811 3.00 14.69 19.09
CA GLY A 811 2.13 13.56 18.80
C GLY A 811 2.67 12.28 19.41
N LEU A 812 1.78 11.45 19.95
CA LEU A 812 2.12 10.13 20.48
C LEU A 812 0.95 9.19 20.23
N ASN A 813 1.25 8.06 19.59
CA ASN A 813 0.34 6.96 19.37
C ASN A 813 0.95 5.68 19.95
N LEU A 814 0.26 5.05 20.87
CA LEU A 814 0.63 3.77 21.46
C LEU A 814 -0.46 2.77 21.16
N THR A 815 -0.08 1.56 20.73
CA THR A 815 -1.00 0.44 20.57
C THR A 815 -0.38 -0.79 21.23
N VAL A 816 -1.12 -1.45 22.09
CA VAL A 816 -0.74 -2.73 22.68
C VAL A 816 -1.78 -3.74 22.25
N VAL A 817 -1.32 -4.87 21.69
CA VAL A 817 -2.21 -5.88 21.11
C VAL A 817 -1.73 -7.26 21.52
N GLU A 818 -2.64 -8.11 21.91
CA GLU A 818 -2.42 -9.53 22.12
C GLU A 818 -3.32 -10.34 21.20
N SER A 819 -2.80 -11.42 20.64
CA SER A 819 -3.56 -12.31 19.79
C SER A 819 -3.32 -13.76 20.17
N THR A 820 -4.35 -14.58 19.97
CA THR A 820 -4.28 -16.03 20.13
C THR A 820 -4.97 -16.71 18.96
N VAL A 821 -4.37 -17.77 18.46
CA VAL A 821 -4.91 -18.64 17.41
C VAL A 821 -4.83 -20.08 17.92
N ASP A 822 -5.87 -20.86 17.72
CA ASP A 822 -5.91 -22.26 18.14
C ASP A 822 -4.95 -23.10 17.30
N VAL A 823 -4.17 -23.92 17.99
CA VAL A 823 -3.34 -24.95 17.37
C VAL A 823 -4.22 -26.19 17.14
N SER A 824 -4.19 -26.75 15.92
CA SER A 824 -5.01 -27.92 15.63
C SER A 824 -4.66 -29.12 16.55
N ALA A 825 -5.64 -29.98 16.82
CA ALA A 825 -5.43 -31.14 17.69
C ALA A 825 -4.32 -32.07 17.18
N GLY A 826 -4.21 -32.22 15.85
CA GLY A 826 -3.15 -33.02 15.24
C GLY A 826 -1.77 -32.39 15.38
N GLU A 827 -1.66 -31.10 15.11
CA GLU A 827 -0.42 -30.33 15.32
C GLU A 827 0.01 -30.34 16.79
N LEU A 828 -0.91 -30.12 17.71
CA LEU A 828 -0.65 -30.13 19.15
C LEU A 828 -0.20 -31.51 19.66
N ALA A 829 -0.81 -32.59 19.17
CA ALA A 829 -0.39 -33.94 19.52
C ALA A 829 1.06 -34.20 19.11
N VAL A 830 1.46 -33.79 17.92
CA VAL A 830 2.85 -33.89 17.45
C VAL A 830 3.76 -32.96 18.26
N ALA A 831 3.39 -31.70 18.47
CA ALA A 831 4.18 -30.74 19.25
C ALA A 831 4.46 -31.27 20.68
N ARG A 832 3.49 -31.92 21.33
CA ARG A 832 3.64 -32.49 22.67
C ARG A 832 4.55 -33.73 22.75
N LEU A 833 4.83 -34.40 21.65
CA LEU A 833 5.89 -35.42 21.61
C LEU A 833 7.28 -34.79 21.82
N TYR A 834 7.44 -33.55 21.40
CA TYR A 834 8.69 -32.80 21.52
C TYR A 834 8.75 -31.93 22.76
N GLU A 835 7.63 -31.30 23.12
CA GLU A 835 7.46 -30.40 24.26
C GLU A 835 6.14 -30.75 24.96
N PRO A 836 6.16 -31.54 26.03
CA PRO A 836 4.95 -31.99 26.71
C PRO A 836 4.02 -30.85 27.17
N ASP A 837 4.59 -29.66 27.46
CA ASP A 837 3.89 -28.47 27.88
C ASP A 837 3.52 -27.53 26.72
N ALA A 838 3.59 -28.01 25.46
CA ALA A 838 3.24 -27.22 24.28
C ALA A 838 1.81 -26.65 24.42
N LYS A 839 1.70 -25.34 24.22
CA LYS A 839 0.44 -24.57 24.35
C LYS A 839 -0.52 -24.91 23.23
N SER A 840 -1.82 -24.92 23.56
CA SER A 840 -2.89 -25.10 22.57
C SER A 840 -3.18 -23.84 21.73
N THR A 841 -2.49 -22.75 21.98
CA THR A 841 -2.64 -21.49 21.27
C THR A 841 -1.28 -20.87 21.00
N ARG A 842 -1.18 -20.08 19.91
CA ARG A 842 -0.04 -19.26 19.55
C ARG A 842 -0.48 -17.86 19.12
N PRO A 843 0.42 -16.85 19.02
CA PRO A 843 0.09 -15.55 18.45
C PRO A 843 -0.34 -15.66 16.97
N LEU A 844 -1.17 -14.74 16.50
CA LEU A 844 -1.52 -14.63 15.08
C LEU A 844 -0.29 -14.19 14.28
N ALA A 845 -0.01 -14.87 13.16
CA ALA A 845 1.11 -14.55 12.29
C ALA A 845 0.97 -13.12 11.71
N GLY A 846 2.09 -12.37 11.67
CA GLY A 846 2.17 -11.00 11.18
C GLY A 846 1.66 -9.93 12.17
N GLN A 847 1.12 -10.31 13.33
CA GLN A 847 0.63 -9.37 14.33
C GLN A 847 1.75 -8.95 15.29
N SER A 848 1.99 -7.64 15.40
CA SER A 848 2.92 -7.06 16.37
C SER A 848 2.23 -6.83 17.71
N ASN A 849 2.90 -7.17 18.82
CA ASN A 849 2.34 -7.04 20.16
C ASN A 849 2.30 -5.59 20.66
N HIS A 850 3.08 -4.67 20.10
CA HIS A 850 2.99 -3.24 20.37
C HIS A 850 3.46 -2.41 19.18
N LEU A 851 2.91 -1.20 19.07
CA LEU A 851 3.30 -0.18 18.11
C LEU A 851 3.46 1.14 18.86
N VAL A 852 4.55 1.86 18.56
CA VAL A 852 4.85 3.18 19.14
C VAL A 852 5.17 4.12 18.00
N ASN A 853 4.36 5.17 17.84
CA ASN A 853 4.61 6.26 16.89
C ASN A 853 4.67 7.56 17.68
N GLY A 854 5.80 8.26 17.62
CA GLY A 854 5.99 9.57 18.26
C GLY A 854 6.43 10.60 17.26
N ASP A 855 5.90 11.82 17.36
CA ASP A 855 6.38 12.94 16.57
C ASP A 855 6.53 14.21 17.40
N LEU A 856 7.60 14.95 17.12
CA LEU A 856 7.78 16.32 17.56
C LEU A 856 7.92 17.21 16.34
N SER A 857 6.93 18.03 16.10
CA SER A 857 6.84 18.88 14.91
C SER A 857 6.92 20.35 15.27
N TYR A 858 7.79 21.07 14.59
CA TYR A 858 7.93 22.51 14.62
C TYR A 858 7.35 23.11 13.35
N SER A 859 6.50 24.13 13.45
CA SER A 859 5.98 24.86 12.30
C SER A 859 5.82 26.34 12.60
N ASN A 860 6.59 27.17 11.90
CA ASN A 860 6.51 28.62 12.04
C ASN A 860 5.97 29.25 10.76
N PRO A 861 4.72 29.77 10.77
CA PRO A 861 4.09 30.39 9.59
C PRO A 861 4.80 31.66 9.13
N ARG A 862 5.46 32.41 10.05
CA ARG A 862 6.16 33.67 9.72
C ARG A 862 7.42 33.43 8.92
N THR A 863 8.25 32.49 9.35
CA THR A 863 9.48 32.08 8.64
C THR A 863 9.22 31.08 7.54
N ARG A 864 8.01 30.49 7.51
CA ARG A 864 7.62 29.40 6.60
C ARG A 864 8.55 28.18 6.69
N THR A 865 9.03 27.92 7.92
CA THR A 865 9.92 26.81 8.25
C THR A 865 9.11 25.72 8.94
N SER A 866 9.36 24.48 8.56
CA SER A 866 8.89 23.30 9.31
C SER A 866 10.02 22.31 9.52
N ALA A 867 10.00 21.66 10.68
CA ALA A 867 10.90 20.58 11.03
C ALA A 867 10.14 19.53 11.84
N SER A 868 10.39 18.26 11.60
CA SER A 868 9.70 17.17 12.30
C SER A 868 10.67 16.03 12.57
N LEU A 869 10.56 15.47 13.76
CA LEU A 869 11.27 14.27 14.18
C LEU A 869 10.21 13.18 14.41
N TYR A 870 10.34 12.07 13.74
CA TYR A 870 9.44 10.91 13.85
C TYR A 870 10.18 9.72 14.41
N TYR A 871 9.58 9.07 15.39
CA TYR A 871 10.01 7.79 15.91
C TYR A 871 8.92 6.76 15.67
N ASN A 872 9.29 5.63 15.09
CA ASN A 872 8.41 4.49 14.85
C ASN A 872 9.06 3.23 15.41
N LEU A 873 8.29 2.42 16.12
CA LEU A 873 8.70 1.11 16.61
C LEU A 873 7.54 0.14 16.48
N PHE A 874 7.77 -1.00 15.84
CA PHE A 874 6.91 -2.16 15.98
C PHE A 874 7.58 -3.21 16.87
N GLY A 875 6.78 -3.90 17.66
CA GLY A 875 7.23 -4.95 18.56
C GLY A 875 7.46 -6.27 17.84
N LYS A 876 8.00 -7.24 18.59
CA LYS A 876 8.19 -8.63 18.13
C LYS A 876 6.90 -9.18 17.54
N ARG A 877 7.01 -9.89 16.38
CA ARG A 877 5.86 -10.52 15.71
C ARG A 877 6.22 -11.89 15.15
N LEU A 878 5.26 -12.80 15.19
CA LEU A 878 5.39 -14.12 14.56
C LEU A 878 5.43 -13.94 13.03
N ALA A 879 6.55 -14.28 12.41
CA ALA A 879 6.74 -14.18 10.97
C ALA A 879 6.25 -15.43 10.24
N LEU A 880 6.58 -16.60 10.80
CA LEU A 880 6.26 -17.88 10.18
C LEU A 880 6.11 -18.96 11.24
N VAL A 881 5.02 -19.71 11.12
CA VAL A 881 4.76 -20.89 11.94
C VAL A 881 5.64 -22.04 11.45
N SER A 882 6.43 -22.62 12.35
CA SER A 882 7.32 -23.75 12.05
C SER A 882 6.59 -25.09 12.19
N PRO A 883 7.13 -26.18 11.63
CA PRO A 883 6.61 -27.51 11.86
C PRO A 883 6.60 -27.87 13.37
N PRO A 884 5.64 -28.69 13.83
CA PRO A 884 5.53 -29.08 15.23
C PRO A 884 6.86 -29.59 15.80
N GLY A 885 7.25 -29.04 16.95
CA GLY A 885 8.50 -29.38 17.64
C GLY A 885 9.71 -28.54 17.23
N THR A 886 9.62 -27.74 16.17
CA THR A 886 10.61 -26.72 15.82
C THR A 886 10.09 -25.36 16.27
N PRO A 887 10.89 -24.48 16.92
CA PRO A 887 10.43 -23.15 17.34
C PRO A 887 9.99 -22.30 16.16
N ASP A 888 8.94 -21.49 16.39
CA ASP A 888 8.47 -20.53 15.40
C ASP A 888 9.48 -19.42 15.13
N ILE A 889 9.38 -18.81 13.94
CA ILE A 889 10.23 -17.71 13.49
C ILE A 889 9.60 -16.37 13.85
N TYR A 890 10.35 -15.54 14.57
CA TYR A 890 9.89 -14.22 14.99
C TYR A 890 10.76 -13.11 14.43
N GLU A 891 10.12 -12.13 13.78
CA GLU A 891 10.76 -10.84 13.49
C GLU A 891 10.97 -10.05 14.79
N GLN A 892 12.14 -9.44 14.91
CA GLN A 892 12.53 -8.66 16.07
C GLN A 892 12.15 -7.19 15.92
N PRO A 893 11.97 -6.46 17.05
CA PRO A 893 11.66 -5.04 17.01
C PRO A 893 12.74 -4.24 16.28
N ALA A 894 12.31 -3.39 15.35
CA ALA A 894 13.19 -2.46 14.64
C ALA A 894 12.66 -1.03 14.81
N ALA A 895 13.47 -0.18 15.47
CA ALA A 895 13.13 1.21 15.68
C ALA A 895 13.65 2.09 14.53
N GLU A 896 12.78 2.92 13.98
CA GLU A 896 13.14 3.93 12.99
C GLU A 896 13.06 5.34 13.59
N LEU A 897 14.03 6.19 13.27
CA LEU A 897 14.05 7.62 13.61
C LEU A 897 14.28 8.40 12.32
N ASP A 898 13.31 9.25 11.98
CA ASP A 898 13.33 10.07 10.77
C ASP A 898 13.30 11.55 11.15
N PHE A 899 14.13 12.36 10.49
CA PHE A 899 14.11 13.81 10.58
C PHE A 899 13.75 14.41 9.24
N ILE A 900 12.77 15.33 9.22
CA ILE A 900 12.32 16.04 8.01
C ILE A 900 12.37 17.54 8.27
N PHE A 901 12.97 18.28 7.34
CA PHE A 901 13.03 19.73 7.36
C PHE A 901 12.55 20.31 6.04
N SER A 902 11.78 21.40 6.10
CA SER A 902 11.30 22.10 4.90
C SER A 902 11.30 23.60 5.12
N GLN A 903 11.79 24.34 4.13
CA GLN A 903 11.84 25.79 4.10
C GLN A 903 11.23 26.33 2.81
N LYS A 904 10.28 27.27 2.92
CA LYS A 904 9.78 28.01 1.77
C LYS A 904 10.51 29.36 1.67
N PHE A 905 10.97 29.68 0.48
CA PHE A 905 11.62 30.94 0.13
C PHE A 905 10.75 31.74 -0.81
N GLY A 906 10.29 32.92 -0.37
CA GLY A 906 9.30 33.69 -1.10
C GLY A 906 8.00 32.89 -1.32
N ALA A 907 7.29 33.17 -2.43
CA ALA A 907 6.05 32.49 -2.78
C ALA A 907 6.25 31.19 -3.57
N ARG A 908 7.39 31.02 -4.23
CA ARG A 908 7.60 30.03 -5.30
C ARG A 908 8.54 28.90 -4.96
N TRP A 909 9.56 29.11 -4.13
CA TRP A 909 10.59 28.11 -3.86
C TRP A 909 10.35 27.36 -2.54
N LYS A 910 10.56 26.05 -2.56
CA LYS A 910 10.55 25.18 -1.37
C LYS A 910 11.81 24.30 -1.41
N ALA A 911 12.62 24.36 -0.37
CA ALA A 911 13.71 23.40 -0.17
C ALA A 911 13.32 22.42 0.94
N GLY A 912 13.65 21.15 0.76
CA GLY A 912 13.43 20.09 1.73
C GLY A 912 14.72 19.30 1.97
N PHE A 913 14.92 18.89 3.21
CA PHE A 913 15.94 17.94 3.62
C PHE A 913 15.29 16.86 4.45
N SER A 914 15.64 15.60 4.23
CA SER A 914 15.24 14.51 5.11
C SER A 914 16.40 13.57 5.41
N ALA A 915 16.43 13.07 6.64
CA ALA A 915 17.36 12.04 7.09
C ALA A 915 16.51 10.90 7.67
N LYS A 916 16.47 9.77 7.00
CA LYS A 916 15.63 8.62 7.34
C LYS A 916 16.47 7.46 7.86
N ASN A 917 15.84 6.65 8.71
CA ASN A 917 16.44 5.47 9.32
C ASN A 917 17.74 5.81 10.08
N LEU A 918 17.74 6.91 10.87
CA LEU A 918 18.92 7.41 11.58
C LEU A 918 19.50 6.40 12.57
N LEU A 919 18.67 5.54 13.15
CA LEU A 919 19.08 4.48 14.08
C LEU A 919 19.75 3.31 13.36
N ASN A 920 19.38 3.04 12.10
CA ASN A 920 19.90 1.96 11.27
C ASN A 920 19.88 0.59 11.97
N PRO A 921 18.73 0.13 12.52
CA PRO A 921 18.65 -1.17 13.18
C PRO A 921 18.96 -2.31 12.21
N SER A 922 19.40 -3.44 12.75
CA SER A 922 19.37 -4.69 12.01
C SER A 922 17.90 -5.16 11.87
N GLU A 923 17.50 -5.52 10.67
CA GLU A 923 16.24 -6.24 10.43
C GLU A 923 16.55 -7.71 10.51
N GLU A 924 15.96 -8.37 11.49
CA GLU A 924 16.24 -9.77 11.74
C GLU A 924 14.98 -10.56 12.09
N ALA A 925 14.97 -11.81 11.68
CA ALA A 925 14.04 -12.82 12.16
C ALA A 925 14.81 -14.00 12.74
N ILE A 926 14.40 -14.47 13.90
CA ILE A 926 15.10 -15.49 14.65
C ILE A 926 14.15 -16.60 15.13
N GLN A 927 14.74 -17.79 15.34
CA GLN A 927 14.18 -18.88 16.11
C GLN A 927 14.97 -18.99 17.42
N THR A 928 14.29 -18.98 18.56
CA THR A 928 14.94 -19.16 19.86
C THR A 928 14.71 -20.59 20.36
N TYR A 929 15.75 -21.36 20.55
CA TYR A 929 15.68 -22.71 21.07
C TYR A 929 16.63 -22.92 22.26
N ARG A 930 16.07 -23.25 23.44
CA ARG A 930 16.84 -23.45 24.69
C ARG A 930 17.79 -22.29 25.05
N GLY A 931 17.34 -21.05 24.76
CA GLY A 931 18.10 -19.81 25.05
C GLY A 931 19.17 -19.49 24.02
N VAL A 932 19.24 -20.19 22.89
CA VAL A 932 20.12 -19.89 21.76
C VAL A 932 19.28 -19.35 20.62
N ASP A 933 19.70 -18.22 20.05
CA ASP A 933 19.06 -17.58 18.91
C ASP A 933 19.71 -18.06 17.61
N TYR A 934 18.86 -18.43 16.66
CA TYR A 934 19.24 -18.89 15.33
C TYR A 934 18.63 -17.94 14.29
N ALA A 935 19.45 -17.29 13.50
CA ALA A 935 18.99 -16.37 12.47
C ALA A 935 18.24 -17.10 11.35
N ARG A 936 17.05 -16.56 10.98
CA ARG A 936 16.38 -16.88 9.71
C ARG A 936 16.85 -15.93 8.64
N TYR A 937 16.89 -14.62 8.95
CA TYR A 937 17.57 -13.61 8.17
C TYR A 937 18.04 -12.46 9.05
N GLU A 938 19.10 -11.82 8.60
CA GLU A 938 19.61 -10.57 9.17
C GLU A 938 20.10 -9.67 8.04
N ARG A 939 19.76 -8.38 8.08
CA ARG A 939 20.24 -7.37 7.12
C ARG A 939 20.09 -5.96 7.65
N LYS A 940 20.82 -5.00 7.06
CA LYS A 940 20.70 -3.56 7.34
C LYS A 940 20.31 -2.81 6.06
N ARG A 941 19.55 -1.71 6.20
CA ARG A 941 19.11 -0.88 5.05
C ARG A 941 19.96 0.38 4.85
N GLY A 942 20.79 0.77 5.82
CA GLY A 942 21.51 2.01 5.78
C GLY A 942 20.67 3.25 6.14
N ARG A 943 21.34 4.40 6.27
CA ARG A 943 20.71 5.72 6.51
C ARG A 943 20.54 6.43 5.19
N THR A 944 19.40 7.07 4.97
CA THR A 944 19.12 7.80 3.72
C THR A 944 18.99 9.30 3.99
N TYR A 945 19.77 10.10 3.27
CA TYR A 945 19.75 11.56 3.32
C TYR A 945 19.26 12.08 1.98
N SER A 946 18.19 12.89 1.97
CA SER A 946 17.58 13.40 0.75
C SER A 946 17.51 14.90 0.73
N LEU A 947 17.73 15.47 -0.45
CA LEU A 947 17.53 16.90 -0.74
C LEU A 947 16.45 17.01 -1.81
N THR A 948 15.51 17.94 -1.63
CA THR A 948 14.45 18.26 -2.59
C THR A 948 14.39 19.75 -2.83
N LEU A 949 14.15 20.14 -4.09
CA LEU A 949 13.92 21.52 -4.49
C LEU A 949 12.61 21.58 -5.28
N GLY A 950 11.65 22.34 -4.80
CA GLY A 950 10.37 22.59 -5.45
C GLY A 950 10.26 24.03 -5.94
N TYR A 951 9.64 24.20 -7.09
CA TYR A 951 9.29 25.51 -7.66
C TYR A 951 7.81 25.53 -8.05
N GLY A 952 7.07 26.51 -7.54
CA GLY A 952 5.70 26.81 -7.92
C GLY A 952 5.67 28.00 -8.88
N PHE A 953 5.00 27.87 -10.01
CA PHE A 953 4.90 28.88 -11.06
C PHE A 953 3.80 29.91 -10.77
#